data_105a5edd7943f05c114c33524a99cad1
#
_entry.id   105a5edd7943f05c114c33524a99cad1
#
_cell.length_a   1.000
_cell.length_b   1.000
_cell.length_c   1.000
_cell.angle_alpha   90.00
_cell.angle_beta   90.00
_cell.angle_gamma   90.00
#
_symmetry.space_group_name_H-M   'P 1'
#
loop_
_entity.id
_entity.type
_entity.pdbx_description
1 polymer ?
#
loop_
_entity_poly.entity_id
_entity_poly.type
_entity_poly.pdbx_seq_one_letter_code
_entity_poly.pdbx_strand_id
1 'polypeptide(L)'
;MTLEHLFTPFSIGSFRLKNRIVALPLYTGYAYPDGRVSPFMIEHYWNIARSGAALVVIGNAAVSGDAASAACNLRVHDDRFIPGLGRLARTIRTAGAFSCLQLNHGGPFAKNGRPMVPSPMSGATITHDIASLRAFMESFPVRERFGLTRQLMEMVYYWQQAMEPTVRERITEDFASAARRAWQAGFDMVELHGGTGYLLASFFSAYMNRISSGYGGNPEARARFPLEVLGAVRERLPADFPVGFRLMVREWVPGGVEPEEAATHARLLEKAGAAYFSVSAGTYTSMFKPDVMRLTARPAHLGQDTARIREVVNRPVIIAGRVFTPRVAERVLNEGRADLVGLARPLLADHGWPQKARSGEKITVCINCNTCLKRVVLDAGVACDRWPEAKKDRVDLETSILSRNLINGLVVIAGKTDMAVIRENWDQLIPVKEDLHIRFLIFKNPQSDAPGDAAIEGFRQWVEKIPEMSGISRGKAQCAVRSLNGDPADVVMEEAEQTDSGVLILALQPGQPWRRRLAERHRTGVISFIGSHHNPSRALVPVDLSSASLLLLRAINDAYYRKSRFDFSFAHVADRPKKEVMRRWSEILDILGWDPGTPLTIFSPKSTVADDILEAIHSGDYGSVVLGRRRITPVRRWFIGSVSAGILEGLTDHNITLVG
;
A
#
# COMPACT_ATOMS: atom_id res chain seq x y z
N MET A 1 24.03 -7.61 -31.24
CA MET A 1 22.67 -7.40 -31.80
C MET A 1 22.34 -5.94 -31.57
N THR A 2 22.18 -5.19 -32.63
CA THR A 2 21.77 -3.80 -32.57
C THR A 2 20.31 -3.73 -32.12
N LEU A 3 19.99 -2.74 -31.27
CA LEU A 3 18.62 -2.48 -30.81
C LEU A 3 18.03 -1.31 -31.63
N GLU A 4 17.78 -1.60 -32.91
CA GLU A 4 17.45 -0.58 -33.90
C GLU A 4 16.04 0.00 -33.71
N HIS A 5 15.06 -0.83 -33.32
CA HIS A 5 13.66 -0.41 -33.17
C HIS A 5 13.34 0.11 -31.78
N LEU A 6 13.89 -0.52 -30.74
CA LEU A 6 13.54 -0.25 -29.35
C LEU A 6 13.72 1.22 -28.94
N PHE A 7 14.77 1.86 -29.47
CA PHE A 7 15.12 3.25 -29.14
C PHE A 7 14.71 4.28 -30.20
N THR A 8 13.92 3.88 -31.20
CA THR A 8 13.34 4.85 -32.17
C THR A 8 12.16 5.59 -31.52
N PRO A 9 11.99 6.90 -31.84
CA PRO A 9 10.80 7.63 -31.41
C PRO A 9 9.52 7.04 -31.97
N PHE A 10 8.42 7.22 -31.23
CA PHE A 10 7.08 6.77 -31.65
C PHE A 10 6.02 7.77 -31.15
N SER A 11 4.84 7.83 -31.78
CA SER A 11 3.79 8.78 -31.39
C SER A 11 2.52 8.09 -30.90
N ILE A 12 1.94 8.61 -29.81
CA ILE A 12 0.59 8.32 -29.35
C ILE A 12 -0.20 9.66 -29.41
N GLY A 13 -1.11 9.79 -30.37
CA GLY A 13 -1.74 11.08 -30.62
C GLY A 13 -0.70 12.16 -30.90
N SER A 14 -0.79 13.29 -30.21
CA SER A 14 0.17 14.41 -30.28
C SER A 14 1.47 14.20 -29.50
N PHE A 15 1.57 13.15 -28.67
CA PHE A 15 2.72 12.89 -27.81
C PHE A 15 3.80 12.09 -28.52
N ARG A 16 4.97 12.70 -28.72
CA ARG A 16 6.13 12.03 -29.33
C ARG A 16 7.01 11.38 -28.26
N LEU A 17 6.89 10.08 -28.11
CA LEU A 17 7.72 9.26 -27.22
C LEU A 17 9.16 9.20 -27.72
N LYS A 18 10.14 9.33 -26.81
CA LYS A 18 11.58 9.29 -27.15
C LYS A 18 12.10 7.89 -27.53
N ASN A 19 11.36 6.84 -27.23
CA ASN A 19 11.63 5.45 -27.57
C ASN A 19 10.34 4.62 -27.45
N ARG A 20 10.42 3.30 -27.69
CA ARG A 20 9.27 2.39 -27.67
C ARG A 20 9.07 1.65 -26.35
N ILE A 21 9.66 2.14 -25.24
CA ILE A 21 9.58 1.50 -23.91
C ILE A 21 8.52 2.17 -23.06
N VAL A 22 7.54 1.36 -22.64
CA VAL A 22 6.44 1.76 -21.74
C VAL A 22 6.59 1.04 -20.39
N ALA A 23 6.65 1.78 -19.30
CA ALA A 23 6.48 1.21 -17.97
C ALA A 23 5.00 0.90 -17.76
N LEU A 24 4.66 -0.40 -17.74
CA LEU A 24 3.28 -0.85 -17.55
C LEU A 24 2.84 -0.70 -16.09
N PRO A 25 1.53 -0.53 -15.87
CA PRO A 25 0.98 -0.40 -14.54
C PRO A 25 1.25 -1.64 -13.68
N LEU A 26 1.73 -1.40 -12.48
CA LEU A 26 1.93 -2.41 -11.44
C LEU A 26 1.40 -1.83 -10.13
N TYR A 27 0.49 -2.56 -9.47
CA TYR A 27 0.12 -2.21 -8.11
C TYR A 27 1.35 -2.36 -7.20
N THR A 28 1.68 -1.31 -6.47
CA THR A 28 2.89 -1.28 -5.64
C THR A 28 2.61 -1.44 -4.14
N GLY A 29 1.41 -1.06 -3.69
CA GLY A 29 1.11 -0.96 -2.27
C GLY A 29 1.81 0.22 -1.57
N TYR A 30 2.22 1.24 -2.33
CA TYR A 30 2.98 2.38 -1.83
C TYR A 30 2.13 3.64 -1.61
N ALA A 31 0.83 3.61 -1.89
CA ALA A 31 -0.08 4.68 -1.49
C ALA A 31 -0.37 4.63 0.01
N TYR A 32 -0.85 5.74 0.57
CA TYR A 32 -1.46 5.70 1.89
C TYR A 32 -2.75 4.85 1.87
N PRO A 33 -3.19 4.29 3.01
CA PRO A 33 -4.43 3.51 3.08
C PRO A 33 -5.68 4.28 2.63
N ASP A 34 -5.68 5.60 2.80
CA ASP A 34 -6.74 6.49 2.30
C ASP A 34 -6.65 6.79 0.79
N GLY A 35 -5.65 6.25 0.10
CA GLY A 35 -5.43 6.38 -1.34
C GLY A 35 -4.64 7.58 -1.79
N ARG A 36 -4.12 8.40 -0.88
CA ARG A 36 -3.23 9.52 -1.22
C ARG A 36 -1.87 9.03 -1.70
N VAL A 37 -1.24 9.83 -2.55
CA VAL A 37 0.14 9.60 -3.03
C VAL A 37 1.13 9.80 -1.89
N SER A 38 1.97 8.81 -1.62
CA SER A 38 3.05 8.89 -0.64
C SER A 38 4.37 9.39 -1.24
N PRO A 39 5.30 9.89 -0.43
CA PRO A 39 6.66 10.21 -0.87
C PRO A 39 7.39 8.99 -1.45
N PHE A 40 7.17 7.81 -0.88
CA PHE A 40 7.77 6.56 -1.34
C PHE A 40 7.28 6.14 -2.73
N MET A 41 6.00 6.38 -3.04
CA MET A 41 5.45 6.19 -4.39
C MET A 41 6.07 7.17 -5.39
N ILE A 42 6.26 8.44 -5.01
CA ILE A 42 6.91 9.46 -5.85
C ILE A 42 8.34 9.02 -6.19
N GLU A 43 9.13 8.59 -5.20
CA GLU A 43 10.50 8.10 -5.40
C GLU A 43 10.54 6.88 -6.34
N HIS A 44 9.63 5.92 -6.17
CA HIS A 44 9.54 4.75 -7.04
C HIS A 44 9.33 5.13 -8.50
N TYR A 45 8.35 5.97 -8.80
CA TYR A 45 8.07 6.38 -10.17
C TYR A 45 9.10 7.35 -10.75
N TRP A 46 9.74 8.17 -9.91
CA TRP A 46 10.92 8.95 -10.31
C TRP A 46 12.04 8.03 -10.82
N ASN A 47 12.36 6.97 -10.08
CA ASN A 47 13.41 6.03 -10.45
C ASN A 47 13.10 5.30 -11.76
N ILE A 48 11.85 4.96 -12.02
CA ILE A 48 11.41 4.36 -13.30
C ILE A 48 11.52 5.37 -14.43
N ALA A 49 11.01 6.58 -14.27
CA ALA A 49 10.96 7.60 -15.33
C ALA A 49 12.36 8.06 -15.74
N ARG A 50 13.24 8.36 -14.76
CA ARG A 50 14.62 8.82 -15.05
C ARG A 50 15.49 7.75 -15.70
N SER A 51 15.11 6.48 -15.62
CA SER A 51 15.86 5.38 -16.22
C SER A 51 15.73 5.30 -17.73
N GLY A 52 14.84 6.08 -18.34
CA GLY A 52 14.72 6.19 -19.78
C GLY A 52 13.45 5.60 -20.39
N ALA A 53 12.49 5.11 -19.61
CA ALA A 53 11.15 4.79 -20.14
C ALA A 53 10.53 6.05 -20.78
N ALA A 54 9.83 5.89 -21.91
CA ALA A 54 9.22 7.02 -22.61
C ALA A 54 7.83 7.38 -22.08
N LEU A 55 7.10 6.37 -21.63
CA LEU A 55 5.79 6.50 -20.99
C LEU A 55 5.76 5.69 -19.70
N VAL A 56 5.22 6.27 -18.65
CA VAL A 56 5.02 5.60 -17.34
C VAL A 56 3.53 5.56 -17.03
N VAL A 57 2.96 4.35 -17.05
CA VAL A 57 1.57 4.10 -16.65
C VAL A 57 1.54 3.72 -15.17
N ILE A 58 0.90 4.57 -14.38
CA ILE A 58 0.74 4.36 -12.94
C ILE A 58 -0.46 3.44 -12.73
N GLY A 59 -0.28 2.34 -12.08
CA GLY A 59 -1.34 1.38 -11.89
C GLY A 59 -1.64 1.05 -10.45
N ASN A 60 -2.89 0.87 -10.17
CA ASN A 60 -4.08 1.48 -10.76
C ASN A 60 -4.72 2.44 -9.74
N ALA A 61 -5.50 3.39 -10.20
CA ALA A 61 -6.21 4.33 -9.33
C ALA A 61 -7.71 3.97 -9.29
N ALA A 62 -8.27 3.82 -8.09
CA ALA A 62 -9.67 3.54 -7.86
C ALA A 62 -10.55 4.76 -8.19
N VAL A 63 -11.55 4.57 -9.05
CA VAL A 63 -12.42 5.63 -9.57
C VAL A 63 -13.55 6.00 -8.61
N SER A 64 -13.84 5.15 -7.61
CA SER A 64 -14.85 5.39 -6.56
C SER A 64 -14.35 4.85 -5.21
N GLY A 65 -15.07 5.17 -4.14
CA GLY A 65 -14.72 4.70 -2.78
C GLY A 65 -14.77 3.19 -2.63
N ASP A 66 -15.68 2.53 -3.37
CA ASP A 66 -15.91 1.09 -3.40
C ASP A 66 -15.11 0.34 -4.51
N ALA A 67 -14.32 1.06 -5.32
CA ALA A 67 -13.60 0.50 -6.45
C ALA A 67 -12.26 -0.16 -6.12
N ALA A 68 -11.70 0.06 -4.92
CA ALA A 68 -10.35 -0.37 -4.58
C ALA A 68 -10.22 -1.90 -4.51
N SER A 69 -9.21 -2.45 -5.19
CA SER A 69 -8.91 -3.89 -5.23
C SER A 69 -7.82 -4.32 -4.22
N ALA A 70 -7.28 -3.37 -3.45
CA ALA A 70 -6.26 -3.61 -2.44
C ALA A 70 -6.28 -2.49 -1.37
N ALA A 71 -5.74 -2.75 -0.18
CA ALA A 71 -5.79 -1.84 0.96
C ALA A 71 -5.14 -0.47 0.69
N CYS A 72 -3.94 -0.47 0.09
CA CYS A 72 -3.20 0.76 -0.25
C CYS A 72 -3.33 1.09 -1.75
N ASN A 73 -4.56 1.02 -2.29
CA ASN A 73 -4.83 1.38 -3.67
C ASN A 73 -4.83 2.91 -3.83
N LEU A 74 -4.13 3.41 -4.84
CA LEU A 74 -4.23 4.81 -5.23
C LEU A 74 -5.69 5.15 -5.56
N ARG A 75 -6.14 6.37 -5.22
CA ARG A 75 -7.53 6.81 -5.47
C ARG A 75 -7.56 8.12 -6.24
N VAL A 76 -8.66 8.32 -7.02
CA VAL A 76 -8.88 9.50 -7.85
C VAL A 76 -10.34 9.98 -7.83
N HIS A 77 -11.16 9.41 -6.94
CA HIS A 77 -12.61 9.66 -6.90
C HIS A 77 -13.01 10.99 -6.24
N ASP A 78 -12.07 11.72 -5.65
CA ASP A 78 -12.34 12.97 -4.94
C ASP A 78 -11.27 14.01 -5.28
N ASP A 79 -11.63 15.28 -5.29
CA ASP A 79 -10.76 16.40 -5.67
C ASP A 79 -9.57 16.56 -4.70
N ARG A 80 -9.69 16.10 -3.45
CA ARG A 80 -8.58 16.07 -2.45
C ARG A 80 -7.35 15.29 -2.91
N PHE A 81 -7.51 14.38 -3.90
CA PHE A 81 -6.39 13.61 -4.45
C PHE A 81 -5.60 14.36 -5.53
N ILE A 82 -6.20 15.40 -6.16
CA ILE A 82 -5.59 16.14 -7.26
C ILE A 82 -4.20 16.69 -6.91
N PRO A 83 -3.95 17.33 -5.75
CA PRO A 83 -2.62 17.86 -5.44
C PRO A 83 -1.54 16.79 -5.35
N GLY A 84 -1.84 15.64 -4.75
CA GLY A 84 -0.91 14.50 -4.66
C GLY A 84 -0.61 13.88 -6.01
N LEU A 85 -1.66 13.62 -6.79
CA LEU A 85 -1.56 13.12 -8.16
C LEU A 85 -0.79 14.09 -9.06
N GLY A 86 -0.99 15.40 -8.90
CA GLY A 86 -0.26 16.42 -9.65
C GLY A 86 1.24 16.46 -9.33
N ARG A 87 1.63 16.23 -8.07
CA ARG A 87 3.05 16.04 -7.72
C ARG A 87 3.64 14.82 -8.42
N LEU A 88 2.90 13.70 -8.44
CA LEU A 88 3.35 12.46 -9.06
C LEU A 88 3.51 12.61 -10.59
N ALA A 89 2.53 13.19 -11.28
CA ALA A 89 2.58 13.46 -12.72
C ALA A 89 3.76 14.38 -13.07
N ARG A 90 3.95 15.47 -12.32
CA ARG A 90 5.06 16.41 -12.49
C ARG A 90 6.42 15.73 -12.29
N THR A 91 6.55 14.90 -11.27
CA THR A 91 7.78 14.15 -10.99
C THR A 91 8.18 13.27 -12.17
N ILE A 92 7.25 12.51 -12.74
CA ILE A 92 7.49 11.67 -13.93
C ILE A 92 7.90 12.51 -15.12
N ARG A 93 7.22 13.64 -15.36
CA ARG A 93 7.50 14.54 -16.48
C ARG A 93 8.87 15.19 -16.35
N THR A 94 9.23 15.68 -15.15
CA THR A 94 10.55 16.26 -14.86
C THR A 94 11.67 15.23 -15.06
N ALA A 95 11.39 13.94 -14.82
CA ALA A 95 12.32 12.84 -15.10
C ALA A 95 12.41 12.47 -16.59
N GLY A 96 11.67 13.14 -17.46
CA GLY A 96 11.75 13.00 -18.91
C GLY A 96 10.91 11.87 -19.50
N ALA A 97 9.82 11.46 -18.85
CA ALA A 97 8.83 10.53 -19.38
C ALA A 97 7.45 11.17 -19.40
N PHE A 98 6.57 10.71 -20.30
CA PHE A 98 5.16 11.03 -20.23
C PHE A 98 4.47 10.22 -19.11
N SER A 99 3.43 10.78 -18.54
CA SER A 99 2.68 10.22 -17.41
C SER A 99 1.27 9.79 -17.83
N CYS A 100 0.87 8.58 -17.45
CA CYS A 100 -0.47 8.07 -17.67
C CYS A 100 -1.03 7.52 -16.36
N LEU A 101 -2.28 7.83 -16.02
CA LEU A 101 -2.97 7.25 -14.87
C LEU A 101 -3.93 6.15 -15.33
N GLN A 102 -3.75 4.92 -14.86
CA GLN A 102 -4.67 3.85 -15.14
C GLN A 102 -5.86 3.89 -14.18
N LEU A 103 -7.07 4.07 -14.73
CA LEU A 103 -8.33 4.16 -14.01
C LEU A 103 -8.96 2.77 -13.88
N ASN A 104 -9.37 2.40 -12.66
CA ASN A 104 -9.85 1.06 -12.37
C ASN A 104 -11.04 1.04 -11.41
N HIS A 105 -11.91 0.05 -11.61
CA HIS A 105 -12.86 -0.43 -10.62
C HIS A 105 -12.61 -1.92 -10.41
N GLY A 106 -12.37 -2.33 -9.15
CA GLY A 106 -12.03 -3.70 -8.78
C GLY A 106 -13.06 -4.75 -9.19
N GLY A 107 -14.33 -4.34 -9.34
CA GLY A 107 -15.40 -5.24 -9.78
C GLY A 107 -15.50 -6.47 -8.90
N PRO A 108 -15.37 -7.68 -9.47
CA PRO A 108 -15.41 -8.94 -8.71
C PRO A 108 -14.37 -9.05 -7.60
N PHE A 109 -13.28 -8.29 -7.71
CA PHE A 109 -12.13 -8.30 -6.78
C PHE A 109 -12.04 -7.03 -5.92
N ALA A 110 -13.12 -6.23 -5.83
CA ALA A 110 -13.16 -5.08 -4.94
C ALA A 110 -13.06 -5.50 -3.47
N LYS A 111 -12.19 -4.82 -2.71
CA LYS A 111 -11.96 -5.08 -1.27
C LYS A 111 -12.61 -4.03 -0.36
N ASN A 112 -12.73 -2.79 -0.84
CA ASN A 112 -13.32 -1.69 -0.08
C ASN A 112 -14.75 -1.43 -0.53
N GLY A 113 -15.64 -2.39 -0.35
CA GLY A 113 -17.02 -2.33 -0.81
C GLY A 113 -17.52 -3.70 -1.23
N ARG A 114 -18.72 -3.73 -1.83
CA ARG A 114 -19.26 -4.98 -2.35
C ARG A 114 -18.60 -5.35 -3.68
N PRO A 115 -18.01 -6.56 -3.81
CA PRO A 115 -17.62 -7.08 -5.11
C PRO A 115 -18.79 -7.04 -6.09
N MET A 116 -18.54 -6.57 -7.31
CA MET A 116 -19.56 -6.36 -8.33
C MET A 116 -19.31 -7.22 -9.55
N VAL A 117 -20.34 -7.90 -10.00
CA VAL A 117 -20.31 -8.73 -11.23
C VAL A 117 -21.43 -8.28 -12.17
N PRO A 118 -21.24 -8.42 -13.51
CA PRO A 118 -22.27 -8.03 -14.49
C PRO A 118 -23.59 -8.78 -14.29
N SER A 119 -23.49 -10.08 -13.96
CA SER A 119 -24.61 -10.99 -13.72
C SER A 119 -24.24 -12.00 -12.65
N PRO A 120 -25.21 -12.68 -11.99
CA PRO A 120 -24.92 -13.75 -11.06
C PRO A 120 -24.04 -14.82 -11.72
N MET A 121 -22.96 -15.22 -11.07
CA MET A 121 -22.11 -16.30 -11.58
C MET A 121 -22.78 -17.66 -11.34
N SER A 122 -22.66 -18.60 -12.30
CA SER A 122 -23.21 -19.95 -12.11
C SER A 122 -22.44 -20.71 -11.04
N GLY A 123 -23.07 -21.71 -10.42
CA GLY A 123 -22.42 -22.59 -9.46
C GLY A 123 -21.17 -23.27 -10.04
N ALA A 124 -21.21 -23.69 -11.31
CA ALA A 124 -20.06 -24.28 -12.00
C ALA A 124 -18.89 -23.28 -12.16
N THR A 125 -19.19 -22.02 -12.50
CA THR A 125 -18.18 -20.93 -12.58
C THR A 125 -17.55 -20.67 -11.21
N ILE A 126 -18.37 -20.52 -10.18
CA ILE A 126 -17.92 -20.28 -8.80
C ILE A 126 -17.03 -21.44 -8.33
N THR A 127 -17.46 -22.70 -8.54
CA THR A 127 -16.67 -23.88 -8.14
C THR A 127 -15.32 -23.92 -8.84
N HIS A 128 -15.28 -23.62 -10.15
CA HIS A 128 -14.05 -23.55 -10.92
C HIS A 128 -13.10 -22.45 -10.39
N ASP A 129 -13.62 -21.26 -10.07
CA ASP A 129 -12.82 -20.15 -9.59
C ASP A 129 -12.31 -20.39 -8.17
N ILE A 130 -13.14 -20.96 -7.27
CA ILE A 130 -12.71 -21.37 -5.94
C ILE A 130 -11.57 -22.40 -6.02
N ALA A 131 -11.67 -23.42 -6.88
CA ALA A 131 -10.62 -24.42 -7.05
C ALA A 131 -9.30 -23.79 -7.52
N SER A 132 -9.38 -22.84 -8.46
CA SER A 132 -8.21 -22.10 -8.97
C SER A 132 -7.57 -21.22 -7.91
N LEU A 133 -8.36 -20.48 -7.15
CA LEU A 133 -7.90 -19.62 -6.04
C LEU A 133 -7.35 -20.46 -4.89
N ARG A 134 -7.96 -21.61 -4.59
CA ARG A 134 -7.45 -22.54 -3.59
C ARG A 134 -6.07 -23.07 -3.95
N ALA A 135 -5.86 -23.52 -5.20
CA ALA A 135 -4.55 -23.96 -5.67
C ALA A 135 -3.49 -22.85 -5.55
N PHE A 136 -3.86 -21.61 -5.80
CA PHE A 136 -2.99 -20.46 -5.56
C PHE A 136 -2.71 -20.25 -4.07
N MET A 137 -3.73 -20.29 -3.20
CA MET A 137 -3.58 -20.14 -1.75
C MET A 137 -2.69 -21.22 -1.13
N GLU A 138 -2.70 -22.44 -1.68
CA GLU A 138 -1.82 -23.53 -1.22
C GLU A 138 -0.33 -23.20 -1.38
N SER A 139 0.03 -22.25 -2.24
CA SER A 139 1.39 -21.74 -2.38
C SER A 139 1.85 -20.84 -1.22
N PHE A 140 0.94 -20.46 -0.32
CA PHE A 140 1.23 -19.63 0.86
C PHE A 140 1.43 -20.49 2.12
N PRO A 141 2.18 -20.03 3.14
CA PRO A 141 2.26 -20.67 4.44
C PRO A 141 0.87 -20.86 5.07
N VAL A 142 0.67 -21.97 5.76
CA VAL A 142 -0.62 -22.34 6.39
C VAL A 142 -1.20 -21.19 7.23
N ARG A 143 -0.35 -20.50 7.98
CA ARG A 143 -0.73 -19.34 8.82
C ARG A 143 -1.37 -18.17 8.07
N GLU A 144 -1.06 -18.02 6.76
CA GLU A 144 -1.56 -16.92 5.93
C GLU A 144 -2.87 -17.29 5.22
N ARG A 145 -3.17 -18.59 5.09
CA ARG A 145 -4.33 -19.10 4.35
C ARG A 145 -5.67 -18.73 4.99
N PHE A 146 -5.72 -18.64 6.32
CA PHE A 146 -6.98 -18.38 7.04
C PHE A 146 -7.61 -17.02 6.64
N GLY A 147 -6.80 -15.95 6.63
CA GLY A 147 -7.28 -14.62 6.21
C GLY A 147 -7.70 -14.59 4.74
N LEU A 148 -6.94 -15.26 3.86
CA LEU A 148 -7.26 -15.37 2.43
C LEU A 148 -8.54 -16.17 2.19
N THR A 149 -8.79 -17.25 2.96
CA THR A 149 -10.03 -18.04 2.86
C THR A 149 -11.26 -17.20 3.22
N ARG A 150 -11.19 -16.39 4.28
CA ARG A 150 -12.28 -15.49 4.66
C ARG A 150 -12.60 -14.49 3.55
N GLN A 151 -11.58 -13.84 2.98
CA GLN A 151 -11.78 -12.90 1.85
C GLN A 151 -12.42 -13.59 0.64
N LEU A 152 -12.01 -14.82 0.33
CA LEU A 152 -12.60 -15.60 -0.75
C LEU A 152 -14.08 -15.89 -0.49
N MET A 153 -14.47 -16.26 0.72
CA MET A 153 -15.87 -16.54 1.05
C MET A 153 -16.75 -15.30 0.92
N GLU A 154 -16.26 -14.14 1.34
CA GLU A 154 -16.95 -12.86 1.16
C GLU A 154 -17.16 -12.54 -0.34
N MET A 155 -16.11 -12.70 -1.17
CA MET A 155 -16.20 -12.51 -2.62
C MET A 155 -17.27 -13.43 -3.24
N VAL A 156 -17.25 -14.73 -2.91
CA VAL A 156 -18.19 -15.73 -3.42
C VAL A 156 -19.64 -15.36 -3.11
N TYR A 157 -19.93 -14.84 -1.93
CA TYR A 157 -21.26 -14.37 -1.56
C TYR A 157 -21.75 -13.27 -2.51
N TYR A 158 -20.92 -12.26 -2.81
CA TYR A 158 -21.30 -11.16 -3.72
C TYR A 158 -21.30 -11.56 -5.20
N TRP A 159 -20.53 -12.58 -5.61
CA TRP A 159 -20.57 -13.09 -6.99
C TRP A 159 -21.93 -13.67 -7.40
N GLN A 160 -22.79 -13.92 -6.44
CA GLN A 160 -24.18 -14.37 -6.70
C GLN A 160 -25.17 -13.22 -6.93
N GLN A 161 -24.70 -11.97 -6.89
CA GLN A 161 -25.54 -10.79 -7.01
C GLN A 161 -25.18 -9.96 -8.24
N ALA A 162 -26.15 -9.76 -9.15
CA ALA A 162 -25.95 -8.87 -10.29
C ALA A 162 -25.82 -7.42 -9.88
N MET A 163 -25.04 -6.68 -10.67
CA MET A 163 -24.94 -5.24 -10.54
C MET A 163 -26.22 -4.56 -11.07
N GLU A 164 -26.86 -3.72 -10.25
CA GLU A 164 -28.05 -2.98 -10.62
C GLU A 164 -27.80 -1.97 -11.75
N PRO A 165 -28.79 -1.67 -12.61
CA PRO A 165 -28.65 -0.70 -13.70
C PRO A 165 -28.19 0.69 -13.24
N THR A 166 -28.78 1.22 -12.16
CA THR A 166 -28.42 2.52 -11.56
C THR A 166 -26.96 2.57 -11.09
N VAL A 167 -26.43 1.44 -10.65
CA VAL A 167 -25.00 1.33 -10.27
C VAL A 167 -24.11 1.43 -11.51
N ARG A 168 -24.51 0.91 -12.68
CA ARG A 168 -23.75 1.07 -13.93
C ARG A 168 -23.64 2.54 -14.34
N GLU A 169 -24.76 3.28 -14.28
CA GLU A 169 -24.78 4.72 -14.58
C GLU A 169 -23.86 5.50 -13.64
N ARG A 170 -23.94 5.25 -12.33
CA ARG A 170 -23.04 5.85 -11.33
C ARG A 170 -21.58 5.56 -11.64
N ILE A 171 -21.22 4.30 -11.92
CA ILE A 171 -19.83 3.92 -12.20
C ILE A 171 -19.33 4.56 -13.50
N THR A 172 -20.17 4.69 -14.51
CA THR A 172 -19.83 5.41 -15.75
C THR A 172 -19.45 6.86 -15.44
N GLU A 173 -20.22 7.55 -14.61
CA GLU A 173 -19.91 8.90 -14.16
C GLU A 173 -18.66 8.95 -13.26
N ASP A 174 -18.44 7.94 -12.39
CA ASP A 174 -17.24 7.83 -11.55
C ASP A 174 -15.97 7.76 -12.41
N PHE A 175 -15.96 6.97 -13.50
CA PHE A 175 -14.86 6.92 -14.47
C PHE A 175 -14.63 8.25 -15.17
N ALA A 176 -15.70 8.89 -15.65
CA ALA A 176 -15.63 10.17 -16.34
C ALA A 176 -15.10 11.28 -15.41
N SER A 177 -15.58 11.35 -14.19
CA SER A 177 -15.12 12.29 -13.17
C SER A 177 -13.68 12.01 -12.73
N ALA A 178 -13.26 10.74 -12.60
CA ALA A 178 -11.90 10.35 -12.31
C ALA A 178 -10.93 10.76 -13.44
N ALA A 179 -11.32 10.58 -14.70
CA ALA A 179 -10.52 10.98 -15.84
C ALA A 179 -10.31 12.51 -15.89
N ARG A 180 -11.36 13.29 -15.61
CA ARG A 180 -11.25 14.76 -15.49
C ARG A 180 -10.25 15.15 -14.39
N ARG A 181 -10.30 14.52 -13.22
CA ARG A 181 -9.35 14.77 -12.12
C ARG A 181 -7.92 14.41 -12.49
N ALA A 182 -7.72 13.32 -13.23
CA ALA A 182 -6.39 12.96 -13.75
C ALA A 182 -5.85 14.03 -14.70
N TRP A 183 -6.67 14.54 -15.62
CA TRP A 183 -6.32 15.65 -16.50
C TRP A 183 -6.01 16.93 -15.70
N GLN A 184 -6.85 17.31 -14.74
CA GLN A 184 -6.62 18.47 -13.85
C GLN A 184 -5.35 18.32 -13.01
N ALA A 185 -5.00 17.10 -12.61
CA ALA A 185 -3.73 16.80 -11.94
C ALA A 185 -2.52 16.92 -12.88
N GLY A 186 -2.73 17.09 -14.19
CA GLY A 186 -1.68 17.30 -15.17
C GLY A 186 -1.05 16.01 -15.70
N PHE A 187 -1.75 14.87 -15.67
CA PHE A 187 -1.34 13.70 -16.44
C PHE A 187 -1.44 13.96 -17.94
N ASP A 188 -0.55 13.34 -18.71
CA ASP A 188 -0.50 13.48 -20.15
C ASP A 188 -1.54 12.61 -20.86
N MET A 189 -1.97 11.51 -20.22
CA MET A 189 -3.01 10.60 -20.71
C MET A 189 -3.63 9.78 -19.56
N VAL A 190 -4.73 9.10 -19.84
CA VAL A 190 -5.33 8.09 -18.96
C VAL A 190 -5.49 6.76 -19.70
N GLU A 191 -5.53 5.66 -18.95
CA GLU A 191 -5.78 4.31 -19.46
C GLU A 191 -6.95 3.68 -18.71
N LEU A 192 -7.98 3.18 -19.41
CA LEU A 192 -9.06 2.41 -18.83
C LEU A 192 -8.65 0.96 -18.64
N HIS A 193 -8.88 0.41 -17.44
CA HIS A 193 -8.43 -0.94 -17.09
C HIS A 193 -9.47 -2.02 -17.43
N GLY A 194 -9.42 -2.53 -18.65
CA GLY A 194 -10.22 -3.68 -19.12
C GLY A 194 -9.43 -5.00 -19.13
N GLY A 195 -8.66 -5.27 -18.08
CA GLY A 195 -7.85 -6.48 -17.95
C GLY A 195 -7.98 -7.15 -16.58
N THR A 196 -7.33 -8.31 -16.40
CA THR A 196 -7.18 -9.05 -15.14
C THR A 196 -8.49 -9.51 -14.48
N GLY A 197 -9.63 -9.42 -15.18
CA GLY A 197 -10.96 -9.76 -14.66
C GLY A 197 -11.60 -8.68 -13.81
N TYR A 198 -11.08 -7.45 -13.80
CA TYR A 198 -11.71 -6.31 -13.15
C TYR A 198 -13.03 -5.91 -13.85
N LEU A 199 -13.73 -4.91 -13.36
CA LEU A 199 -15.11 -4.62 -13.76
C LEU A 199 -15.30 -4.51 -15.28
N LEU A 200 -14.52 -3.68 -15.98
CA LEU A 200 -14.67 -3.53 -17.43
C LEU A 200 -14.35 -4.84 -18.17
N ALA A 201 -13.32 -5.57 -17.72
CA ALA A 201 -12.98 -6.89 -18.28
C ALA A 201 -14.08 -7.92 -18.05
N SER A 202 -14.74 -7.91 -16.90
CA SER A 202 -15.82 -8.84 -16.57
C SER A 202 -17.03 -8.70 -17.47
N PHE A 203 -17.30 -7.49 -18.00
CA PHE A 203 -18.36 -7.29 -18.97
C PHE A 203 -18.05 -7.91 -20.34
N PHE A 204 -16.82 -7.85 -20.80
CA PHE A 204 -16.40 -8.49 -22.06
C PHE A 204 -16.50 -10.02 -22.02
N SER A 205 -16.32 -10.62 -20.87
CA SER A 205 -16.22 -12.06 -20.67
C SER A 205 -17.59 -12.75 -20.72
N ALA A 206 -17.82 -13.70 -21.61
CA ALA A 206 -19.01 -14.54 -21.57
C ALA A 206 -19.01 -15.51 -20.36
N TYR A 207 -17.84 -15.79 -19.80
CA TYR A 207 -17.71 -16.57 -18.57
C TYR A 207 -18.31 -15.84 -17.35
N MET A 208 -18.13 -14.52 -17.26
CA MET A 208 -18.59 -13.69 -16.14
C MET A 208 -19.90 -12.97 -16.43
N ASN A 209 -20.16 -12.57 -17.67
CA ASN A 209 -21.32 -11.81 -18.12
C ASN A 209 -22.34 -12.71 -18.80
N ARG A 210 -23.40 -13.06 -18.10
CA ARG A 210 -24.50 -13.92 -18.56
C ARG A 210 -25.80 -13.17 -18.74
N ILE A 211 -25.73 -11.85 -18.87
CA ILE A 211 -26.89 -11.03 -19.21
C ILE A 211 -27.41 -11.49 -20.57
N SER A 212 -28.72 -11.77 -20.67
CA SER A 212 -29.35 -12.33 -21.88
C SER A 212 -29.63 -11.29 -22.96
N SER A 213 -29.64 -10.00 -22.61
CA SER A 213 -29.97 -8.92 -23.55
C SER A 213 -29.28 -7.60 -23.17
N GLY A 214 -29.06 -6.77 -24.17
CA GLY A 214 -28.56 -5.40 -24.02
C GLY A 214 -27.09 -5.27 -23.66
N TYR A 215 -26.62 -5.90 -22.61
CA TYR A 215 -25.23 -5.84 -22.11
C TYR A 215 -24.52 -7.20 -22.12
N GLY A 216 -25.16 -8.24 -22.66
CA GLY A 216 -24.64 -9.61 -22.71
C GLY A 216 -25.06 -10.33 -23.98
N GLY A 217 -24.76 -11.63 -24.08
CA GLY A 217 -25.00 -12.44 -25.25
C GLY A 217 -23.80 -12.43 -26.22
N ASN A 218 -23.87 -11.68 -27.32
CA ASN A 218 -22.77 -11.58 -28.30
C ASN A 218 -21.66 -10.63 -27.87
N PRO A 219 -20.47 -10.65 -28.50
CA PRO A 219 -19.33 -9.79 -28.15
C PRO A 219 -19.66 -8.29 -28.19
N GLU A 220 -20.45 -7.85 -29.17
CA GLU A 220 -20.84 -6.45 -29.35
C GLU A 220 -21.70 -5.97 -28.17
N ALA A 221 -22.67 -6.76 -27.74
CA ALA A 221 -23.53 -6.44 -26.59
C ALA A 221 -22.73 -6.45 -25.28
N ARG A 222 -21.77 -7.37 -25.12
CA ARG A 222 -20.87 -7.40 -23.95
C ARG A 222 -19.93 -6.19 -23.91
N ALA A 223 -19.58 -5.62 -25.04
CA ALA A 223 -18.76 -4.40 -25.13
C ALA A 223 -19.52 -3.12 -24.73
N ARG A 224 -20.85 -3.15 -24.68
CA ARG A 224 -21.67 -1.93 -24.50
C ARG A 224 -21.31 -1.13 -23.27
N PHE A 225 -21.23 -1.74 -22.09
CA PHE A 225 -20.88 -0.99 -20.88
C PHE A 225 -19.45 -0.41 -20.92
N PRO A 226 -18.39 -1.14 -21.29
CA PRO A 226 -17.07 -0.55 -21.52
C PRO A 226 -17.05 0.61 -22.55
N LEU A 227 -17.90 0.52 -23.60
CA LEU A 227 -18.02 1.62 -24.60
C LEU A 227 -18.72 2.84 -24.02
N GLU A 228 -19.77 2.67 -23.23
CA GLU A 228 -20.45 3.75 -22.50
C GLU A 228 -19.47 4.49 -21.57
N VAL A 229 -18.66 3.71 -20.81
CA VAL A 229 -17.61 4.28 -19.96
C VAL A 229 -16.57 5.07 -20.79
N LEU A 230 -16.08 4.49 -21.89
CA LEU A 230 -15.12 5.18 -22.76
C LEU A 230 -15.73 6.45 -23.35
N GLY A 231 -16.97 6.42 -23.81
CA GLY A 231 -17.70 7.58 -24.34
C GLY A 231 -17.81 8.70 -23.31
N ALA A 232 -18.29 8.40 -22.11
CA ALA A 232 -18.42 9.36 -21.00
C ALA A 232 -17.06 9.98 -20.59
N VAL A 233 -16.00 9.17 -20.57
CA VAL A 233 -14.63 9.66 -20.32
C VAL A 233 -14.18 10.62 -21.43
N ARG A 234 -14.42 10.27 -22.69
CA ARG A 234 -14.06 11.12 -23.83
C ARG A 234 -14.81 12.48 -23.81
N GLU A 235 -16.07 12.49 -23.45
CA GLU A 235 -16.89 13.71 -23.33
C GLU A 235 -16.39 14.68 -22.25
N ARG A 236 -15.71 14.19 -21.23
CA ARG A 236 -15.19 14.98 -20.09
C ARG A 236 -13.79 15.51 -20.28
N LEU A 237 -13.09 15.09 -21.34
CA LEU A 237 -11.70 15.43 -21.61
C LEU A 237 -11.55 16.26 -22.89
N PRO A 238 -10.47 17.05 -23.03
CA PRO A 238 -10.15 17.69 -24.31
C PRO A 238 -10.09 16.68 -25.45
N ALA A 239 -10.48 17.10 -26.65
CA ALA A 239 -10.61 16.21 -27.81
C ALA A 239 -9.30 15.50 -28.19
N ASP A 240 -8.16 16.15 -27.96
CA ASP A 240 -6.81 15.67 -28.25
C ASP A 240 -6.17 14.90 -27.07
N PHE A 241 -6.81 14.85 -25.91
CA PHE A 241 -6.28 14.13 -24.75
C PHE A 241 -6.38 12.62 -24.94
N PRO A 242 -5.27 11.84 -24.93
CA PRO A 242 -5.32 10.42 -25.22
C PRO A 242 -5.96 9.60 -24.09
N VAL A 243 -6.91 8.76 -24.46
CA VAL A 243 -7.52 7.74 -23.59
C VAL A 243 -7.13 6.38 -24.12
N GLY A 244 -6.21 5.68 -23.45
CA GLY A 244 -5.82 4.32 -23.77
C GLY A 244 -6.78 3.29 -23.16
N PHE A 245 -6.70 2.06 -23.66
CA PHE A 245 -7.47 0.96 -23.13
C PHE A 245 -6.58 -0.27 -22.90
N ARG A 246 -6.52 -0.75 -21.64
CA ARG A 246 -5.88 -2.02 -21.34
C ARG A 246 -6.87 -3.13 -21.62
N LEU A 247 -6.59 -3.91 -22.68
CA LEU A 247 -7.49 -4.93 -23.22
C LEU A 247 -7.03 -6.34 -22.84
N MET A 248 -7.91 -7.13 -22.25
CA MET A 248 -7.70 -8.56 -22.04
C MET A 248 -7.96 -9.30 -23.35
N VAL A 249 -6.90 -9.92 -23.91
CA VAL A 249 -6.97 -10.61 -25.20
C VAL A 249 -7.21 -12.12 -25.06
N ARG A 250 -7.02 -12.66 -23.86
CA ARG A 250 -7.23 -14.08 -23.57
C ARG A 250 -7.49 -14.28 -22.08
N GLU A 251 -8.51 -15.02 -21.73
CA GLU A 251 -8.93 -15.20 -20.34
C GLU A 251 -8.44 -16.51 -19.70
N TRP A 252 -8.20 -17.55 -20.51
CA TRP A 252 -7.81 -18.90 -20.11
C TRP A 252 -8.81 -19.58 -19.17
N VAL A 253 -10.10 -19.37 -19.42
CA VAL A 253 -11.21 -20.09 -18.80
C VAL A 253 -12.16 -20.61 -19.88
N PRO A 254 -12.90 -21.71 -19.64
CA PRO A 254 -13.85 -22.25 -20.62
C PRO A 254 -14.93 -21.22 -20.97
N GLY A 255 -15.06 -20.85 -22.25
CA GLY A 255 -16.03 -19.85 -22.70
C GLY A 255 -15.65 -18.40 -22.31
N GLY A 256 -14.43 -18.16 -21.86
CA GLY A 256 -13.90 -16.82 -21.64
C GLY A 256 -13.47 -16.11 -22.92
N VAL A 257 -12.94 -14.90 -22.77
CA VAL A 257 -12.46 -14.10 -23.90
C VAL A 257 -11.32 -14.82 -24.65
N GLU A 258 -11.47 -14.96 -25.96
CA GLU A 258 -10.46 -15.46 -26.89
C GLU A 258 -9.99 -14.35 -27.85
N PRO A 259 -8.83 -14.49 -28.53
CA PRO A 259 -8.22 -13.42 -29.33
C PRO A 259 -9.11 -12.88 -30.46
N GLU A 260 -9.95 -13.72 -31.06
CA GLU A 260 -10.89 -13.34 -32.10
C GLU A 260 -11.96 -12.39 -31.58
N GLU A 261 -12.46 -12.67 -30.40
CA GLU A 261 -13.43 -11.83 -29.72
C GLU A 261 -12.78 -10.53 -29.22
N ALA A 262 -11.58 -10.61 -28.66
CA ALA A 262 -10.80 -9.44 -28.26
C ALA A 262 -10.50 -8.50 -29.45
N ALA A 263 -10.28 -9.04 -30.65
CA ALA A 263 -10.13 -8.27 -31.89
C ALA A 263 -11.43 -7.52 -32.25
N THR A 264 -12.59 -8.10 -32.03
CA THR A 264 -13.89 -7.43 -32.19
C THR A 264 -14.03 -6.28 -31.18
N HIS A 265 -13.73 -6.55 -29.89
CA HIS A 265 -13.75 -5.51 -28.87
C HIS A 265 -12.77 -4.36 -29.19
N ALA A 266 -11.56 -4.66 -29.68
CA ALA A 266 -10.58 -3.65 -30.06
C ALA A 266 -11.10 -2.69 -31.16
N ARG A 267 -11.74 -3.24 -32.23
CA ARG A 267 -12.34 -2.43 -33.29
C ARG A 267 -13.45 -1.50 -32.75
N LEU A 268 -14.30 -2.01 -31.87
CA LEU A 268 -15.37 -1.22 -31.28
C LEU A 268 -14.82 -0.09 -30.39
N LEU A 269 -13.81 -0.39 -29.57
CA LEU A 269 -13.14 0.58 -28.72
C LEU A 269 -12.37 1.64 -29.55
N GLU A 270 -11.70 1.24 -30.63
CA GLU A 270 -11.07 2.20 -31.55
C GLU A 270 -12.10 3.16 -32.15
N LYS A 271 -13.22 2.64 -32.64
CA LYS A 271 -14.34 3.45 -33.18
C LYS A 271 -14.91 4.41 -32.14
N ALA A 272 -14.94 4.01 -30.87
CA ALA A 272 -15.38 4.83 -29.75
C ALA A 272 -14.29 5.82 -29.27
N GLY A 273 -13.10 5.85 -29.88
CA GLY A 273 -12.06 6.84 -29.64
C GLY A 273 -10.93 6.43 -28.70
N ALA A 274 -10.69 5.13 -28.50
CA ALA A 274 -9.48 4.64 -27.82
C ALA A 274 -8.22 5.07 -28.61
N ALA A 275 -7.26 5.70 -27.93
CA ALA A 275 -6.06 6.26 -28.55
C ALA A 275 -4.92 5.24 -28.70
N TYR A 276 -4.89 4.21 -27.88
CA TYR A 276 -3.95 3.09 -27.94
C TYR A 276 -4.50 1.88 -27.16
N PHE A 277 -3.91 0.72 -27.41
CA PHE A 277 -4.23 -0.52 -26.69
C PHE A 277 -3.02 -1.07 -25.95
N SER A 278 -3.22 -1.48 -24.69
CA SER A 278 -2.23 -2.15 -23.87
C SER A 278 -2.72 -3.57 -23.61
N VAL A 279 -2.03 -4.58 -24.18
CA VAL A 279 -2.49 -5.97 -24.16
C VAL A 279 -2.24 -6.61 -22.79
N SER A 280 -3.21 -7.37 -22.31
CA SER A 280 -3.10 -8.21 -21.12
C SER A 280 -3.82 -9.55 -21.30
N ALA A 281 -3.54 -10.54 -20.45
CA ALA A 281 -4.23 -11.81 -20.46
C ALA A 281 -4.33 -12.42 -19.07
N GLY A 282 -5.35 -13.23 -18.86
CA GLY A 282 -5.64 -13.93 -17.62
C GLY A 282 -6.31 -13.08 -16.56
N THR A 283 -6.96 -13.78 -15.64
CA THR A 283 -7.58 -13.22 -14.43
C THR A 283 -6.89 -13.76 -13.20
N TYR A 284 -7.21 -13.26 -12.01
CA TYR A 284 -6.71 -13.83 -10.75
C TYR A 284 -7.10 -15.30 -10.56
N THR A 285 -8.20 -15.75 -11.19
CA THR A 285 -8.68 -17.13 -11.13
C THR A 285 -8.08 -18.04 -12.20
N SER A 286 -7.45 -17.51 -13.25
CA SER A 286 -6.88 -18.32 -14.33
C SER A 286 -5.35 -18.32 -14.38
N MET A 287 -4.69 -17.20 -14.09
CA MET A 287 -3.25 -17.04 -14.32
C MET A 287 -2.34 -17.94 -13.45
N PHE A 288 -2.88 -18.50 -12.35
CA PHE A 288 -2.15 -19.39 -11.45
C PHE A 288 -2.36 -20.87 -11.71
N LYS A 289 -3.20 -21.22 -12.69
CA LYS A 289 -3.37 -22.62 -13.08
C LYS A 289 -2.05 -23.18 -13.61
N PRO A 290 -1.67 -24.43 -13.26
CA PRO A 290 -0.39 -25.02 -13.67
C PRO A 290 -0.18 -25.08 -15.19
N ASP A 291 -1.23 -25.35 -15.95
CA ASP A 291 -1.23 -25.35 -17.42
C ASP A 291 -1.04 -23.96 -18.00
N VAL A 292 -1.72 -22.94 -17.46
CA VAL A 292 -1.55 -21.53 -17.86
C VAL A 292 -0.16 -21.04 -17.48
N MET A 293 0.35 -21.39 -16.30
CA MET A 293 1.71 -21.05 -15.90
C MET A 293 2.77 -21.64 -16.84
N ARG A 294 2.58 -22.90 -17.31
CA ARG A 294 3.46 -23.52 -18.33
C ARG A 294 3.35 -22.80 -19.67
N LEU A 295 2.14 -22.54 -20.14
CA LEU A 295 1.87 -21.83 -21.39
C LEU A 295 2.52 -20.44 -21.40
N THR A 296 2.37 -19.70 -20.32
CA THR A 296 2.91 -18.35 -20.16
C THR A 296 4.40 -18.33 -19.79
N ALA A 297 5.08 -19.49 -19.68
CA ALA A 297 6.50 -19.56 -19.39
C ALA A 297 7.39 -19.00 -20.51
N ARG A 298 6.89 -18.94 -21.73
CA ARG A 298 7.63 -18.50 -22.92
C ARG A 298 7.82 -16.98 -22.94
N PRO A 299 9.01 -16.47 -23.36
CA PRO A 299 9.21 -15.04 -23.56
C PRO A 299 8.25 -14.47 -24.62
N ALA A 300 7.68 -13.30 -24.33
CA ALA A 300 6.71 -12.62 -25.20
C ALA A 300 5.52 -13.52 -25.61
N HIS A 301 5.00 -14.31 -24.67
CA HIS A 301 3.95 -15.30 -24.92
C HIS A 301 2.65 -14.71 -25.50
N LEU A 302 2.40 -13.40 -25.35
CA LEU A 302 1.27 -12.70 -25.96
C LEU A 302 1.59 -12.12 -27.35
N GLY A 303 2.75 -12.46 -27.95
CA GLY A 303 3.17 -11.86 -29.21
C GLY A 303 2.21 -12.09 -30.37
N GLN A 304 1.66 -13.31 -30.51
CA GLN A 304 0.68 -13.63 -31.57
C GLN A 304 -0.66 -12.95 -31.30
N ASP A 305 -1.15 -12.99 -30.06
CA ASP A 305 -2.41 -12.33 -29.70
C ASP A 305 -2.31 -10.81 -29.87
N THR A 306 -1.14 -10.22 -29.55
CA THR A 306 -0.87 -8.78 -29.77
C THR A 306 -0.85 -8.43 -31.25
N ALA A 307 -0.20 -9.26 -32.09
CA ALA A 307 -0.17 -9.06 -33.54
C ALA A 307 -1.59 -9.06 -34.13
N ARG A 308 -2.44 -9.97 -33.70
CA ARG A 308 -3.85 -10.04 -34.11
C ARG A 308 -4.63 -8.76 -33.76
N ILE A 309 -4.42 -8.17 -32.58
CA ILE A 309 -5.02 -6.86 -32.26
C ILE A 309 -4.48 -5.80 -33.19
N ARG A 310 -3.14 -5.75 -33.41
CA ARG A 310 -2.50 -4.79 -34.28
C ARG A 310 -2.98 -4.84 -35.73
N GLU A 311 -3.31 -6.02 -36.25
CA GLU A 311 -3.85 -6.22 -37.59
C GLU A 311 -5.25 -5.62 -37.81
N VAL A 312 -6.03 -5.43 -36.74
CA VAL A 312 -7.44 -5.01 -36.84
C VAL A 312 -7.69 -3.58 -36.35
N VAL A 313 -6.67 -2.89 -35.83
CA VAL A 313 -6.76 -1.48 -35.39
C VAL A 313 -5.66 -0.64 -36.01
N ASN A 314 -5.93 0.67 -36.20
CA ASN A 314 -4.97 1.66 -36.67
C ASN A 314 -4.32 2.45 -35.52
N ARG A 315 -4.49 1.99 -34.29
CA ARG A 315 -3.96 2.64 -33.09
C ARG A 315 -2.76 1.86 -32.55
N PRO A 316 -1.82 2.55 -31.88
CA PRO A 316 -0.66 1.89 -31.27
C PRO A 316 -1.04 0.73 -30.36
N VAL A 317 -0.31 -0.37 -30.43
CA VAL A 317 -0.52 -1.55 -29.60
C VAL A 317 0.74 -1.85 -28.79
N ILE A 318 0.58 -1.89 -27.47
CA ILE A 318 1.63 -2.16 -26.48
C ILE A 318 1.56 -3.62 -26.07
N ILE A 319 2.63 -4.38 -26.33
CA ILE A 319 2.72 -5.77 -25.85
C ILE A 319 3.07 -5.84 -24.37
N ALA A 320 2.48 -6.82 -23.68
CA ALA A 320 2.92 -7.31 -22.38
C ALA A 320 3.29 -8.81 -22.44
N GLY A 321 3.63 -9.41 -21.31
CA GLY A 321 3.83 -10.85 -21.21
C GLY A 321 5.27 -11.33 -21.40
N ARG A 322 6.09 -11.25 -20.32
CA ARG A 322 7.47 -11.76 -20.24
C ARG A 322 8.46 -11.20 -21.29
N VAL A 323 8.35 -9.94 -21.61
CA VAL A 323 9.40 -9.23 -22.33
C VAL A 323 10.47 -8.82 -21.31
N PHE A 324 11.37 -9.75 -20.94
CA PHE A 324 12.31 -9.56 -19.84
C PHE A 324 13.67 -9.01 -20.27
N THR A 325 14.07 -9.23 -21.52
CA THR A 325 15.38 -8.83 -22.02
C THR A 325 15.27 -7.91 -23.23
N PRO A 326 16.27 -7.04 -23.48
CA PRO A 326 16.31 -6.15 -24.66
C PRO A 326 16.22 -6.92 -25.98
N ARG A 327 16.81 -8.11 -26.02
CA ARG A 327 16.76 -8.99 -27.22
C ARG A 327 15.33 -9.45 -27.54
N VAL A 328 14.54 -9.78 -26.52
CA VAL A 328 13.13 -10.17 -26.73
C VAL A 328 12.29 -8.95 -27.13
N ALA A 329 12.55 -7.78 -26.53
CA ALA A 329 11.88 -6.52 -26.86
C ALA A 329 12.12 -6.14 -28.34
N GLU A 330 13.39 -6.14 -28.76
CA GLU A 330 13.78 -5.82 -30.14
C GLU A 330 13.16 -6.78 -31.14
N ARG A 331 13.21 -8.10 -30.84
CA ARG A 331 12.62 -9.12 -31.71
C ARG A 331 11.13 -8.89 -31.95
N VAL A 332 10.35 -8.60 -30.91
CA VAL A 332 8.91 -8.36 -31.02
C VAL A 332 8.60 -7.14 -31.91
N LEU A 333 9.38 -6.09 -31.80
CA LEU A 333 9.22 -4.89 -32.63
C LEU A 333 9.63 -5.15 -34.09
N ASN A 334 10.77 -5.80 -34.30
CA ASN A 334 11.28 -6.15 -35.63
C ASN A 334 10.35 -7.10 -36.38
N GLU A 335 9.72 -8.06 -35.68
CA GLU A 335 8.72 -8.95 -36.26
C GLU A 335 7.35 -8.28 -36.49
N GLY A 336 7.19 -7.00 -36.16
CA GLY A 336 5.96 -6.25 -36.36
C GLY A 336 4.80 -6.71 -35.47
N ARG A 337 5.08 -7.44 -34.36
CA ARG A 337 4.02 -7.97 -33.48
C ARG A 337 3.40 -6.91 -32.57
N ALA A 338 4.10 -5.82 -32.32
CA ALA A 338 3.64 -4.69 -31.53
C ALA A 338 4.31 -3.40 -31.98
N ASP A 339 3.74 -2.25 -31.62
CA ASP A 339 4.32 -0.93 -31.86
C ASP A 339 5.21 -0.48 -30.71
N LEU A 340 4.86 -0.86 -29.47
CA LEU A 340 5.51 -0.48 -28.23
C LEU A 340 5.69 -1.71 -27.32
N VAL A 341 6.71 -1.66 -26.46
CA VAL A 341 7.05 -2.73 -25.53
C VAL A 341 6.73 -2.31 -24.10
N GLY A 342 5.88 -3.08 -23.45
CA GLY A 342 5.45 -2.85 -22.08
C GLY A 342 6.25 -3.68 -21.07
N LEU A 343 6.85 -3.01 -20.10
CA LEU A 343 7.67 -3.59 -19.04
C LEU A 343 7.05 -3.28 -17.66
N ALA A 344 6.67 -4.31 -16.88
CA ALA A 344 6.27 -4.17 -15.49
C ALA A 344 7.34 -4.77 -14.56
N ARG A 345 7.33 -6.09 -14.39
CA ARG A 345 8.29 -6.80 -13.51
C ARG A 345 9.76 -6.66 -13.91
N PRO A 346 10.14 -6.48 -15.19
CA PRO A 346 11.52 -6.14 -15.53
C PRO A 346 11.99 -4.84 -14.91
N LEU A 347 11.16 -3.79 -14.95
CA LEU A 347 11.46 -2.49 -14.32
C LEU A 347 11.42 -2.55 -12.79
N LEU A 348 10.62 -3.44 -12.20
CA LEU A 348 10.67 -3.70 -10.77
C LEU A 348 11.99 -4.38 -10.38
N ALA A 349 12.43 -5.38 -11.15
CA ALA A 349 13.68 -6.09 -10.87
C ALA A 349 14.92 -5.18 -11.03
N ASP A 350 14.91 -4.36 -12.09
CA ASP A 350 15.96 -3.40 -12.39
C ASP A 350 15.36 -2.10 -12.94
N HIS A 351 15.26 -1.06 -12.10
CA HIS A 351 14.75 0.24 -12.55
C HIS A 351 15.58 0.79 -13.72
N GLY A 352 16.89 0.53 -13.75
CA GLY A 352 17.81 0.97 -14.81
C GLY A 352 17.72 0.20 -16.13
N TRP A 353 16.75 -0.71 -16.30
CA TRP A 353 16.65 -1.57 -17.47
C TRP A 353 16.75 -0.82 -18.82
N PRO A 354 16.01 0.30 -19.08
CA PRO A 354 16.09 1.02 -20.37
C PRO A 354 17.48 1.62 -20.62
N GLN A 355 18.09 2.24 -19.62
CA GLN A 355 19.41 2.85 -19.72
C GLN A 355 20.47 1.78 -19.94
N LYS A 356 20.46 0.70 -19.16
CA LYS A 356 21.38 -0.42 -19.29
C LYS A 356 21.22 -1.16 -20.61
N ALA A 357 19.98 -1.28 -21.12
CA ALA A 357 19.75 -1.82 -22.46
C ALA A 357 20.42 -0.97 -23.55
N ARG A 358 20.42 0.35 -23.39
CA ARG A 358 21.04 1.28 -24.34
C ARG A 358 22.58 1.25 -24.26
N SER A 359 23.13 1.18 -23.05
CA SER A 359 24.60 1.19 -22.83
C SER A 359 25.23 -0.20 -22.97
N GLY A 360 24.45 -1.28 -23.07
CA GLY A 360 24.97 -2.65 -23.08
C GLY A 360 25.40 -3.17 -21.71
N GLU A 361 25.04 -2.48 -20.63
CA GLU A 361 25.33 -2.89 -19.27
C GLU A 361 24.49 -4.11 -18.83
N LYS A 362 24.99 -4.81 -17.79
CA LYS A 362 24.31 -5.97 -17.23
C LYS A 362 22.99 -5.57 -16.54
N ILE A 363 21.90 -6.16 -16.99
CA ILE A 363 20.55 -5.99 -16.44
C ILE A 363 20.25 -7.10 -15.43
N THR A 364 19.65 -6.76 -14.29
CA THR A 364 19.06 -7.74 -13.37
C THR A 364 17.74 -8.24 -13.93
N VAL A 365 17.75 -9.42 -14.55
CA VAL A 365 16.58 -9.99 -15.22
C VAL A 365 15.58 -10.55 -14.20
N CYS A 366 14.28 -10.29 -14.40
CA CYS A 366 13.19 -10.88 -13.62
C CYS A 366 13.17 -12.40 -13.81
N ILE A 367 13.24 -13.16 -12.71
CA ILE A 367 13.24 -14.65 -12.73
C ILE A 367 11.83 -15.27 -12.65
N ASN A 368 10.80 -14.43 -12.64
CA ASN A 368 9.39 -14.88 -12.57
C ASN A 368 9.02 -15.71 -11.32
N CYS A 369 9.65 -15.44 -10.18
CA CYS A 369 9.36 -16.11 -8.91
C CYS A 369 7.97 -15.77 -8.33
N ASN A 370 7.31 -14.72 -8.84
CA ASN A 370 6.01 -14.21 -8.38
C ASN A 370 5.98 -13.72 -6.91
N THR A 371 7.12 -13.54 -6.25
CA THR A 371 7.19 -12.96 -4.89
C THR A 371 6.50 -11.61 -4.81
N CYS A 372 6.70 -10.72 -5.81
CA CYS A 372 6.02 -9.43 -5.89
C CYS A 372 4.48 -9.56 -5.90
N LEU A 373 3.96 -10.58 -6.61
CA LEU A 373 2.51 -10.82 -6.71
C LEU A 373 1.94 -11.41 -5.41
N LYS A 374 2.67 -12.34 -4.76
CA LYS A 374 2.30 -12.84 -3.42
C LYS A 374 2.19 -11.70 -2.42
N ARG A 375 3.11 -10.75 -2.45
CA ARG A 375 3.07 -9.57 -1.57
C ARG A 375 1.82 -8.71 -1.80
N VAL A 376 1.38 -8.54 -3.06
CA VAL A 376 0.12 -7.84 -3.38
C VAL A 376 -1.09 -8.51 -2.73
N VAL A 377 -1.17 -9.84 -2.82
CA VAL A 377 -2.30 -10.61 -2.23
C VAL A 377 -2.34 -10.49 -0.71
N LEU A 378 -1.17 -10.36 -0.07
CA LEU A 378 -1.03 -10.18 1.37
C LEU A 378 -1.16 -8.70 1.82
N ASP A 379 -1.56 -7.80 0.93
CA ASP A 379 -1.61 -6.35 1.17
C ASP A 379 -0.28 -5.75 1.66
N ALA A 380 0.84 -6.38 1.29
CA ALA A 380 2.19 -5.90 1.56
C ALA A 380 2.72 -5.06 0.40
N GLY A 381 3.63 -4.14 0.68
CA GLY A 381 4.32 -3.38 -0.36
C GLY A 381 5.12 -4.28 -1.29
N VAL A 382 5.07 -4.02 -2.59
CA VAL A 382 5.72 -4.84 -3.62
C VAL A 382 7.24 -4.74 -3.50
N ALA A 383 7.90 -5.90 -3.42
CA ALA A 383 9.35 -6.02 -3.46
C ALA A 383 9.78 -7.13 -4.43
N CYS A 384 10.95 -6.98 -5.03
CA CYS A 384 11.52 -7.98 -5.91
C CYS A 384 12.48 -8.89 -5.14
N ASP A 385 12.36 -10.19 -5.37
CA ASP A 385 13.25 -11.18 -4.75
C ASP A 385 14.73 -11.00 -5.14
N ARG A 386 14.99 -10.38 -6.30
CA ARG A 386 16.32 -10.07 -6.81
C ARG A 386 16.98 -8.84 -6.14
N TRP A 387 16.23 -8.09 -5.33
CA TRP A 387 16.79 -6.95 -4.63
C TRP A 387 17.65 -7.37 -3.46
N PRO A 388 18.68 -6.57 -3.09
CA PRO A 388 19.38 -6.73 -1.83
C PRO A 388 18.40 -6.70 -0.64
N GLU A 389 18.74 -7.40 0.44
CA GLU A 389 17.89 -7.50 1.63
C GLU A 389 17.56 -6.11 2.19
N ALA A 390 18.55 -5.23 2.30
CA ALA A 390 18.35 -3.85 2.77
C ALA A 390 17.28 -3.07 1.97
N LYS A 391 17.18 -3.30 0.64
CA LYS A 391 16.14 -2.67 -0.17
C LYS A 391 14.76 -3.28 0.09
N LYS A 392 14.67 -4.56 0.37
CA LYS A 392 13.42 -5.24 0.76
C LYS A 392 12.97 -4.77 2.15
N ASP A 393 13.88 -4.71 3.11
CA ASP A 393 13.66 -4.17 4.46
C ASP A 393 13.12 -2.73 4.41
N ARG A 394 13.69 -1.90 3.52
CA ARG A 394 13.20 -0.53 3.31
C ARG A 394 11.75 -0.51 2.83
N VAL A 395 11.36 -1.38 1.90
CA VAL A 395 9.96 -1.45 1.45
C VAL A 395 9.04 -1.84 2.60
N ASP A 396 9.41 -2.86 3.39
CA ASP A 396 8.62 -3.31 4.53
C ASP A 396 8.47 -2.21 5.58
N LEU A 397 9.54 -1.46 5.81
CA LEU A 397 9.55 -0.28 6.67
C LEU A 397 8.59 0.80 6.16
N GLU A 398 8.79 1.28 4.93
CA GLU A 398 7.99 2.38 4.37
C GLU A 398 6.49 2.01 4.30
N THR A 399 6.16 0.81 3.86
CA THR A 399 4.76 0.38 3.77
C THR A 399 4.13 0.12 5.13
N SER A 400 4.90 -0.31 6.11
CA SER A 400 4.43 -0.40 7.51
C SER A 400 4.12 0.98 8.10
N ILE A 401 4.94 1.99 7.80
CA ILE A 401 4.69 3.38 8.22
C ILE A 401 3.44 3.93 7.53
N LEU A 402 3.29 3.71 6.23
CA LEU A 402 2.12 4.15 5.48
C LEU A 402 0.82 3.53 6.02
N SER A 403 0.86 2.28 6.49
CA SER A 403 -0.30 1.59 7.06
C SER A 403 -0.71 2.08 8.45
N ARG A 404 0.08 2.97 9.08
CA ARG A 404 -0.20 3.50 10.42
C ARG A 404 -1.00 4.78 10.34
N ASN A 405 -2.14 4.79 11.00
CA ASN A 405 -2.88 6.02 11.22
C ASN A 405 -2.35 6.72 12.49
N LEU A 406 -1.22 7.43 12.36
CA LEU A 406 -0.63 8.19 13.46
C LEU A 406 -1.25 9.60 13.60
N ILE A 407 -2.31 9.89 12.86
CA ILE A 407 -3.00 11.19 12.91
C ILE A 407 -3.99 11.22 14.08
N ASN A 408 -4.55 10.06 14.46
CA ASN A 408 -5.49 9.95 15.56
C ASN A 408 -4.82 9.38 16.81
N GLY A 409 -4.85 10.13 17.89
CA GLY A 409 -4.35 9.73 19.20
C GLY A 409 -5.47 9.54 20.22
N LEU A 410 -5.41 8.49 21.03
CA LEU A 410 -6.28 8.25 22.17
C LEU A 410 -5.46 8.32 23.46
N VAL A 411 -5.81 9.26 24.33
CA VAL A 411 -5.22 9.42 25.66
C VAL A 411 -6.18 8.84 26.69
N VAL A 412 -5.73 7.87 27.47
CA VAL A 412 -6.57 7.18 28.45
C VAL A 412 -6.25 7.66 29.85
N ILE A 413 -7.29 8.04 30.58
CA ILE A 413 -7.24 8.56 31.94
C ILE A 413 -8.13 7.71 32.82
N ALA A 414 -7.53 6.92 33.71
CA ALA A 414 -8.23 6.05 34.63
C ALA A 414 -8.44 6.64 36.03
N GLY A 415 -7.73 7.74 36.40
CA GLY A 415 -7.81 8.37 37.69
C GLY A 415 -7.32 9.82 37.72
N LYS A 416 -7.44 10.48 38.87
CA LYS A 416 -6.96 11.85 39.09
C LYS A 416 -5.44 12.00 38.93
N THR A 417 -4.71 10.99 39.42
CA THR A 417 -3.26 10.92 39.27
C THR A 417 -2.85 10.89 37.82
N ASP A 418 -3.59 10.17 36.95
CA ASP A 418 -3.33 10.14 35.52
C ASP A 418 -3.50 11.53 34.87
N MET A 419 -4.50 12.31 35.31
CA MET A 419 -4.70 13.70 34.84
C MET A 419 -3.50 14.59 35.14
N ALA A 420 -2.94 14.48 36.35
CA ALA A 420 -1.78 15.27 36.73
C ALA A 420 -0.54 14.87 35.90
N VAL A 421 -0.23 13.59 35.83
CA VAL A 421 0.91 13.03 35.07
C VAL A 421 0.83 13.41 33.58
N ILE A 422 -0.34 13.29 32.98
CA ILE A 422 -0.55 13.64 31.56
C ILE A 422 -0.35 15.15 31.35
N ARG A 423 -0.87 16.02 32.25
CA ARG A 423 -0.70 17.49 32.14
C ARG A 423 0.74 17.91 32.26
N GLU A 424 1.45 17.42 33.27
CA GLU A 424 2.84 17.75 33.55
C GLU A 424 3.80 17.32 32.43
N ASN A 425 3.52 16.19 31.78
CA ASN A 425 4.37 15.63 30.75
C ASN A 425 3.87 15.87 29.31
N TRP A 426 2.79 16.65 29.14
CA TRP A 426 2.12 16.79 27.85
C TRP A 426 3.05 17.21 26.72
N ASP A 427 3.88 18.20 26.93
CA ASP A 427 4.81 18.73 25.94
C ASP A 427 5.88 17.74 25.47
N GLN A 428 6.09 16.66 26.25
CA GLN A 428 7.08 15.63 25.96
C GLN A 428 6.47 14.40 25.26
N LEU A 429 5.13 14.32 25.20
CA LEU A 429 4.41 13.09 24.86
C LEU A 429 3.92 13.01 23.44
N ILE A 430 3.86 14.14 22.74
CA ILE A 430 3.19 14.19 21.44
C ILE A 430 4.19 14.14 20.31
N PRO A 431 4.03 13.19 19.37
CA PRO A 431 4.61 13.33 18.05
C PRO A 431 3.99 14.57 17.41
N VAL A 432 4.79 15.62 17.22
CA VAL A 432 4.31 16.89 16.67
C VAL A 432 3.96 16.70 15.19
N LYS A 433 2.68 16.44 14.92
CA LYS A 433 2.11 16.50 13.57
C LYS A 433 1.05 17.60 13.55
N GLU A 434 1.11 18.49 12.58
CA GLU A 434 0.16 19.60 12.40
C GLU A 434 -1.30 19.14 12.28
N ASP A 435 -1.54 17.87 11.86
CA ASP A 435 -2.85 17.29 11.62
C ASP A 435 -3.29 16.28 12.71
N LEU A 436 -2.66 16.27 13.89
CA LEU A 436 -2.95 15.29 14.94
C LEU A 436 -4.32 15.55 15.58
N HIS A 437 -5.19 14.55 15.56
CA HIS A 437 -6.47 14.54 16.28
C HIS A 437 -6.33 13.75 17.57
N ILE A 438 -6.63 14.37 18.71
CA ILE A 438 -6.44 13.76 20.02
C ILE A 438 -7.79 13.61 20.72
N ARG A 439 -8.07 12.41 21.19
CA ARG A 439 -9.23 12.13 22.02
C ARG A 439 -8.79 11.69 23.39
N PHE A 440 -9.32 12.32 24.41
CA PHE A 440 -9.13 11.95 25.80
C PHE A 440 -10.30 11.10 26.26
N LEU A 441 -10.02 9.87 26.69
CA LEU A 441 -10.99 8.93 27.24
C LEU A 441 -10.82 8.92 28.77
N ILE A 442 -11.80 9.46 29.47
CA ILE A 442 -11.79 9.56 30.94
C ILE A 442 -12.76 8.51 31.49
N PHE A 443 -12.25 7.61 32.35
CA PHE A 443 -13.09 6.65 33.04
C PHE A 443 -13.69 7.23 34.31
N LYS A 444 -15.00 7.11 34.47
CA LYS A 444 -15.71 7.22 35.75
C LYS A 444 -15.75 5.84 36.38
N ASN A 445 -14.93 5.63 37.40
CA ASN A 445 -14.89 4.40 38.19
C ASN A 445 -15.32 4.70 39.63
N PRO A 446 -16.12 3.87 40.29
CA PRO A 446 -16.49 4.04 41.70
C PRO A 446 -15.35 3.83 42.72
N GLN A 447 -14.12 3.55 42.26
CA GLN A 447 -12.93 3.41 43.12
C GLN A 447 -12.37 4.76 43.61
N SER A 448 -11.58 4.76 44.68
CA SER A 448 -11.14 5.94 45.46
C SER A 448 -10.39 7.03 44.70
N ASP A 449 -9.80 6.74 43.53
CA ASP A 449 -9.08 7.71 42.69
C ASP A 449 -9.91 8.25 41.50
N ALA A 450 -11.21 8.00 41.46
CA ALA A 450 -12.05 8.48 40.36
C ALA A 450 -12.11 10.01 40.32
N PRO A 451 -11.95 10.63 39.12
CA PRO A 451 -12.07 12.08 39.00
C PRO A 451 -13.51 12.54 39.23
N GLY A 452 -13.73 13.46 40.12
CA GLY A 452 -15.02 14.13 40.30
C GLY A 452 -15.33 15.09 39.15
N ASP A 453 -16.61 15.47 39.03
CA ASP A 453 -17.08 16.28 37.88
C ASP A 453 -16.34 17.64 37.75
N ALA A 454 -15.95 18.28 38.84
CA ALA A 454 -15.15 19.53 38.82
C ALA A 454 -13.72 19.28 38.26
N ALA A 455 -13.09 18.14 38.58
CA ALA A 455 -11.78 17.78 38.04
C ALA A 455 -11.86 17.45 36.55
N ILE A 456 -12.91 16.78 36.16
CA ILE A 456 -13.18 16.48 34.72
C ILE A 456 -13.40 17.77 33.94
N GLU A 457 -14.17 18.71 34.47
CA GLU A 457 -14.45 19.96 33.78
C GLU A 457 -13.18 20.85 33.68
N GLY A 458 -12.39 20.96 34.74
CA GLY A 458 -11.10 21.67 34.70
C GLY A 458 -10.10 21.02 33.74
N PHE A 459 -10.15 19.67 33.57
CA PHE A 459 -9.34 18.96 32.58
C PHE A 459 -9.83 19.19 31.16
N ARG A 460 -11.14 19.25 30.94
CA ARG A 460 -11.75 19.56 29.64
C ARG A 460 -11.36 20.95 29.14
N GLN A 461 -11.42 21.94 29.97
CA GLN A 461 -10.97 23.30 29.65
C GLN A 461 -9.48 23.37 29.29
N TRP A 462 -8.64 22.55 29.92
CA TRP A 462 -7.24 22.44 29.56
C TRP A 462 -7.07 21.74 28.19
N VAL A 463 -7.83 20.68 27.91
CA VAL A 463 -7.80 19.97 26.61
C VAL A 463 -8.17 20.89 25.44
N GLU A 464 -9.13 21.80 25.63
CA GLU A 464 -9.54 22.77 24.61
C GLU A 464 -8.41 23.74 24.21
N LYS A 465 -7.46 23.98 25.12
CA LYS A 465 -6.28 24.85 24.88
C LYS A 465 -5.10 24.11 24.22
N ILE A 466 -5.13 22.78 24.13
CA ILE A 466 -4.02 21.99 23.60
C ILE A 466 -3.64 22.36 22.16
N PRO A 467 -4.57 22.55 21.21
CA PRO A 467 -4.21 22.93 19.85
C PRO A 467 -3.35 24.18 19.77
N GLU A 468 -3.65 25.20 20.59
CA GLU A 468 -2.88 26.45 20.66
C GLU A 468 -1.52 26.25 21.33
N MET A 469 -1.50 25.50 22.44
CA MET A 469 -0.28 25.26 23.23
C MET A 469 0.74 24.37 22.50
N SER A 470 0.26 23.41 21.70
CA SER A 470 1.11 22.41 21.05
C SER A 470 1.42 22.71 19.58
N GLY A 471 0.95 23.85 19.05
CA GLY A 471 1.17 24.22 17.65
C GLY A 471 0.49 23.29 16.64
N ILE A 472 -0.61 22.64 17.04
CA ILE A 472 -1.43 21.77 16.20
C ILE A 472 -2.38 22.67 15.40
N SER A 473 -1.98 23.05 14.19
CA SER A 473 -2.73 24.06 13.38
C SER A 473 -3.99 23.52 12.71
N ARG A 474 -4.11 22.19 12.53
CA ARG A 474 -5.23 21.52 11.83
C ARG A 474 -5.87 20.38 12.61
N GLY A 475 -5.38 20.09 13.80
CA GLY A 475 -5.87 19.02 14.68
C GLY A 475 -7.06 19.45 15.55
N LYS A 476 -7.69 18.45 16.19
CA LYS A 476 -8.75 18.65 17.17
C LYS A 476 -8.43 17.88 18.44
N ALA A 477 -8.69 18.48 19.59
CA ALA A 477 -8.64 17.80 20.88
C ALA A 477 -10.07 17.68 21.44
N GLN A 478 -10.46 16.50 21.91
CA GLN A 478 -11.80 16.21 22.41
C GLN A 478 -11.76 15.34 23.66
N CYS A 479 -12.69 15.55 24.59
CA CYS A 479 -12.88 14.69 25.77
C CYS A 479 -14.12 13.82 25.64
N ALA A 480 -13.96 12.51 25.90
CA ALA A 480 -15.05 11.58 26.11
C ALA A 480 -15.00 11.04 27.53
N VAL A 481 -16.13 10.98 28.19
CA VAL A 481 -16.25 10.38 29.53
C VAL A 481 -17.04 9.08 29.40
N ARG A 482 -16.52 7.97 29.95
CA ARG A 482 -17.15 6.64 29.92
C ARG A 482 -17.22 6.06 31.34
N SER A 483 -18.32 5.39 31.64
CA SER A 483 -18.40 4.53 32.81
C SER A 483 -17.63 3.25 32.55
N LEU A 484 -16.79 2.83 33.48
CA LEU A 484 -16.01 1.61 33.35
C LEU A 484 -16.88 0.40 33.75
N ASN A 485 -17.39 -0.31 32.75
CA ASN A 485 -18.13 -1.56 32.91
C ASN A 485 -17.31 -2.68 32.26
N GLY A 486 -16.60 -3.49 33.07
CA GLY A 486 -15.77 -4.60 32.58
C GLY A 486 -14.27 -4.35 32.58
N ASP A 487 -13.53 -5.06 31.69
CA ASP A 487 -12.07 -4.91 31.58
C ASP A 487 -11.71 -3.57 30.91
N PRO A 488 -10.90 -2.74 31.56
CA PRO A 488 -10.45 -1.47 30.97
C PRO A 488 -9.79 -1.63 29.59
N ALA A 489 -9.06 -2.72 29.35
CA ALA A 489 -8.42 -2.98 28.07
C ALA A 489 -9.46 -3.16 26.94
N ASP A 490 -10.59 -3.78 27.20
CA ASP A 490 -11.63 -3.99 26.17
C ASP A 490 -12.29 -2.66 25.81
N VAL A 491 -12.60 -1.81 26.80
CA VAL A 491 -13.20 -0.47 26.56
C VAL A 491 -12.25 0.45 25.80
N VAL A 492 -10.95 0.44 26.14
CA VAL A 492 -9.93 1.22 25.42
C VAL A 492 -9.78 0.74 23.99
N MET A 493 -9.80 -0.57 23.76
CA MET A 493 -9.69 -1.14 22.41
C MET A 493 -10.90 -0.80 21.56
N GLU A 494 -12.10 -0.88 22.10
CA GLU A 494 -13.33 -0.48 21.39
C GLU A 494 -13.28 0.99 20.98
N GLU A 495 -12.92 1.88 21.90
CA GLU A 495 -12.78 3.32 21.62
C GLU A 495 -11.67 3.59 20.60
N ALA A 496 -10.54 2.90 20.68
CA ALA A 496 -9.43 3.04 19.73
C ALA A 496 -9.82 2.57 18.32
N GLU A 497 -10.62 1.51 18.21
CA GLU A 497 -11.15 1.01 16.93
C GLU A 497 -12.21 1.98 16.36
N GLN A 498 -13.13 2.51 17.16
CA GLN A 498 -14.14 3.48 16.74
C GLN A 498 -13.54 4.79 16.26
N THR A 499 -12.43 5.23 16.86
CA THR A 499 -11.74 6.47 16.51
C THR A 499 -10.59 6.28 15.53
N ASP A 500 -10.35 5.04 15.08
CA ASP A 500 -9.20 4.67 14.22
C ASP A 500 -7.86 5.22 14.78
N SER A 501 -7.67 5.08 16.08
CA SER A 501 -6.51 5.66 16.77
C SER A 501 -5.25 4.82 16.58
N GLY A 502 -4.24 5.41 15.96
CA GLY A 502 -2.92 4.82 15.75
C GLY A 502 -1.93 5.08 16.89
N VAL A 503 -2.26 5.98 17.83
CA VAL A 503 -1.44 6.34 19.00
C VAL A 503 -2.27 6.18 20.26
N LEU A 504 -1.77 5.42 21.23
CA LEU A 504 -2.32 5.31 22.58
C LEU A 504 -1.36 5.93 23.60
N ILE A 505 -1.88 6.75 24.49
CA ILE A 505 -1.11 7.38 25.58
C ILE A 505 -1.80 7.06 26.91
N LEU A 506 -1.05 6.51 27.86
CA LEU A 506 -1.56 6.09 29.16
C LEU A 506 -0.57 6.50 30.25
N ALA A 507 -1.06 6.94 31.42
CA ALA A 507 -0.20 7.09 32.58
C ALA A 507 0.27 5.72 33.08
N LEU A 508 1.56 5.62 33.46
CA LEU A 508 2.13 4.38 34.00
C LEU A 508 1.90 4.35 35.53
N GLN A 509 1.04 3.42 35.96
CA GLN A 509 0.87 3.13 37.38
C GLN A 509 1.19 1.67 37.65
N PRO A 510 1.94 1.35 38.72
CA PRO A 510 2.27 -0.01 39.08
C PRO A 510 1.04 -0.89 39.30
N GLY A 511 1.14 -2.19 38.98
CA GLY A 511 0.16 -3.19 39.37
C GLY A 511 -1.14 -3.25 38.55
N GLN A 512 -1.20 -2.69 37.35
CA GLN A 512 -2.38 -2.74 36.49
C GLN A 512 -2.21 -3.77 35.33
N PRO A 513 -2.67 -5.03 35.45
CA PRO A 513 -2.41 -6.11 34.48
C PRO A 513 -3.03 -5.88 33.10
N TRP A 514 -4.09 -5.05 33.01
CA TRP A 514 -4.77 -4.75 31.75
C TRP A 514 -3.88 -3.98 30.75
N ARG A 515 -2.85 -3.29 31.22
CA ARG A 515 -1.90 -2.55 30.37
C ARG A 515 -1.09 -3.46 29.46
N ARG A 516 -0.61 -4.59 29.99
CA ARG A 516 0.06 -5.61 29.20
C ARG A 516 -0.89 -6.18 28.14
N ARG A 517 -2.13 -6.50 28.52
CA ARG A 517 -3.16 -6.99 27.58
C ARG A 517 -3.44 -5.97 26.49
N LEU A 518 -3.48 -4.68 26.81
CA LEU A 518 -3.66 -3.61 25.83
C LEU A 518 -2.48 -3.53 24.85
N ALA A 519 -1.25 -3.60 25.36
CA ALA A 519 -0.04 -3.58 24.53
C ALA A 519 0.05 -4.78 23.57
N GLU A 520 -0.53 -5.92 23.94
CA GLU A 520 -0.61 -7.13 23.11
C GLU A 520 -1.77 -7.07 22.09
N ARG A 521 -2.84 -6.35 22.38
CA ARG A 521 -4.09 -6.32 21.58
C ARG A 521 -4.16 -5.15 20.59
N HIS A 522 -3.59 -4.01 20.90
CA HIS A 522 -3.67 -2.83 20.03
C HIS A 522 -3.04 -3.11 18.67
N ARG A 523 -3.82 -2.97 17.61
CA ARG A 523 -3.52 -3.52 16.29
C ARG A 523 -2.46 -2.77 15.50
N THR A 524 -2.31 -1.46 15.72
CA THR A 524 -1.39 -0.62 14.95
C THR A 524 -0.84 0.52 15.77
N GLY A 525 0.38 0.97 15.45
CA GLY A 525 0.91 2.25 15.89
C GLY A 525 1.72 2.23 17.19
N VAL A 526 1.63 3.32 17.93
CA VAL A 526 2.45 3.62 19.10
C VAL A 526 1.63 3.53 20.37
N ILE A 527 2.16 2.91 21.41
CA ILE A 527 1.61 2.95 22.77
C ILE A 527 2.66 3.59 23.66
N SER A 528 2.33 4.72 24.28
CA SER A 528 3.19 5.40 25.24
C SER A 528 2.60 5.29 26.65
N PHE A 529 3.37 4.68 27.56
CA PHE A 529 3.12 4.71 28.99
C PHE A 529 3.97 5.80 29.61
N ILE A 530 3.36 6.63 30.41
CA ILE A 530 3.99 7.83 30.98
C ILE A 530 4.21 7.62 32.46
N GLY A 531 5.47 7.69 32.85
CA GLY A 531 5.92 7.65 34.23
C GLY A 531 6.18 9.05 34.82
N SER A 532 6.73 9.06 36.03
CA SER A 532 7.06 10.25 36.81
C SER A 532 8.57 10.48 36.99
N HIS A 533 9.40 9.86 36.17
CA HIS A 533 10.86 9.95 36.29
C HIS A 533 11.35 11.41 36.08
N HIS A 534 12.37 11.83 36.87
CA HIS A 534 12.88 13.20 36.90
C HIS A 534 13.60 13.63 35.61
N ASN A 535 14.04 12.72 34.74
CA ASN A 535 14.75 13.00 33.48
C ASN A 535 14.06 12.38 32.25
N PRO A 536 12.81 12.77 31.92
CA PRO A 536 12.02 12.14 30.87
C PRO A 536 12.56 12.41 29.46
N SER A 537 13.37 13.46 29.26
CA SER A 537 13.92 13.83 27.94
C SER A 537 15.09 12.96 27.49
N ARG A 538 15.72 12.20 28.39
CA ARG A 538 16.80 11.30 28.07
C ARG A 538 16.28 9.88 27.82
N ALA A 539 16.36 9.40 26.59
CA ALA A 539 15.72 8.17 26.17
C ALA A 539 16.72 7.10 25.69
N LEU A 540 16.60 5.88 26.20
CA LEU A 540 17.31 4.71 25.70
C LEU A 540 16.48 3.98 24.66
N VAL A 541 17.10 3.61 23.55
CA VAL A 541 16.50 2.86 22.44
C VAL A 541 17.29 1.57 22.23
N PRO A 542 16.87 0.45 22.83
CA PRO A 542 17.46 -0.84 22.53
C PRO A 542 17.13 -1.30 21.12
N VAL A 543 18.14 -1.74 20.37
CA VAL A 543 18.02 -2.20 18.99
C VAL A 543 18.61 -3.60 18.83
N ASP A 544 17.88 -4.50 18.18
CA ASP A 544 18.36 -5.85 17.84
C ASP A 544 18.92 -5.94 16.40
N LEU A 545 19.00 -4.79 15.71
CA LEU A 545 19.48 -4.62 14.33
C LEU A 545 18.68 -5.42 13.30
N SER A 546 17.49 -5.88 13.64
CA SER A 546 16.54 -6.52 12.73
C SER A 546 15.67 -5.49 11.98
N SER A 547 14.82 -5.97 11.07
CA SER A 547 13.80 -5.14 10.40
C SER A 547 12.83 -4.49 11.40
N ALA A 548 12.61 -5.09 12.58
CA ALA A 548 11.79 -4.51 13.64
C ALA A 548 12.46 -3.27 14.26
N SER A 549 13.78 -3.29 14.41
CA SER A 549 14.54 -2.11 14.85
C SER A 549 14.49 -0.98 13.83
N LEU A 550 14.50 -1.27 12.54
CA LEU A 550 14.30 -0.26 11.49
C LEU A 550 12.95 0.45 11.63
N LEU A 551 11.87 -0.31 11.91
CA LEU A 551 10.53 0.25 12.15
C LEU A 551 10.53 1.19 13.36
N LEU A 552 11.14 0.75 14.45
CA LEU A 552 11.29 1.53 15.67
C LEU A 552 12.03 2.84 15.42
N LEU A 553 13.21 2.76 14.80
CA LEU A 553 14.07 3.92 14.54
C LEU A 553 13.42 4.90 13.55
N ARG A 554 12.71 4.42 12.55
CA ARG A 554 11.99 5.28 11.62
C ARG A 554 10.80 5.97 12.29
N ALA A 555 10.06 5.29 13.15
CA ALA A 555 8.99 5.92 13.92
C ALA A 555 9.52 7.00 14.86
N ILE A 556 10.69 6.78 15.46
CA ILE A 556 11.40 7.81 16.25
C ILE A 556 11.75 9.00 15.35
N ASN A 557 12.32 8.78 14.18
CA ASN A 557 12.67 9.84 13.25
C ASN A 557 11.45 10.67 12.82
N ASP A 558 10.34 10.01 12.48
CA ASP A 558 9.15 10.67 11.98
C ASP A 558 8.35 11.38 13.08
N ALA A 559 8.34 10.82 14.30
CA ALA A 559 7.54 11.32 15.40
C ALA A 559 8.28 12.31 16.32
N TYR A 560 9.59 12.10 16.56
CA TYR A 560 10.32 12.78 17.62
C TYR A 560 11.55 13.56 17.15
N TYR A 561 12.20 13.19 16.05
CA TYR A 561 13.52 13.73 15.68
C TYR A 561 13.50 15.15 15.11
N ARG A 562 12.40 15.60 14.51
CA ARG A 562 12.32 16.93 13.86
C ARG A 562 12.22 18.13 14.80
N LYS A 563 11.93 17.91 16.11
CA LYS A 563 11.91 18.97 17.12
C LYS A 563 12.45 18.43 18.45
N SER A 564 13.72 18.04 18.46
CA SER A 564 14.35 17.28 19.53
C SER A 564 14.26 17.96 20.91
N ARG A 565 13.29 17.52 21.71
CA ARG A 565 13.35 17.61 23.17
C ARG A 565 13.92 16.33 23.79
N PHE A 566 14.20 15.29 22.99
CA PHE A 566 14.74 14.01 23.44
C PHE A 566 16.20 13.86 23.04
N ASP A 567 17.02 13.46 24.01
CA ASP A 567 18.37 12.97 23.82
C ASP A 567 18.33 11.45 23.71
N PHE A 568 18.40 10.93 22.47
CA PHE A 568 18.34 9.50 22.19
C PHE A 568 19.71 8.85 22.24
N SER A 569 19.83 7.82 23.07
CA SER A 569 20.98 6.89 23.09
C SER A 569 20.56 5.54 22.51
N PHE A 570 21.33 4.99 21.57
CA PHE A 570 21.06 3.69 20.97
C PHE A 570 21.94 2.62 21.60
N ALA A 571 21.35 1.47 21.92
CA ALA A 571 22.03 0.38 22.59
C ALA A 571 21.75 -0.96 21.95
N HIS A 572 22.78 -1.83 21.87
CA HIS A 572 22.70 -3.20 21.40
C HIS A 572 23.39 -4.16 22.35
N VAL A 573 22.73 -5.25 22.70
CA VAL A 573 23.35 -6.35 23.46
C VAL A 573 23.96 -7.30 22.43
N ALA A 574 25.28 -7.46 22.48
CA ALA A 574 26.04 -8.12 21.42
C ALA A 574 25.76 -9.63 21.35
N ASP A 575 25.17 -10.08 20.25
CA ASP A 575 24.94 -11.49 19.89
C ASP A 575 25.95 -12.00 18.84
N ARG A 576 26.84 -11.11 18.35
CA ARG A 576 27.78 -11.35 17.26
C ARG A 576 29.00 -10.41 17.35
N PRO A 577 30.08 -10.64 16.53
CA PRO A 577 31.30 -9.82 16.56
C PRO A 577 31.02 -8.32 16.33
N LYS A 578 31.65 -7.45 17.11
CA LYS A 578 31.50 -5.98 17.06
C LYS A 578 31.59 -5.42 15.63
N LYS A 579 32.49 -5.94 14.79
CA LYS A 579 32.66 -5.50 13.40
C LYS A 579 31.39 -5.74 12.57
N GLU A 580 30.70 -6.85 12.77
CA GLU A 580 29.46 -7.19 12.07
C GLU A 580 28.29 -6.32 12.58
N VAL A 581 28.21 -6.11 13.89
CA VAL A 581 27.24 -5.20 14.53
C VAL A 581 27.37 -3.80 13.95
N MET A 582 28.57 -3.23 13.90
CA MET A 582 28.82 -1.88 13.38
C MET A 582 28.55 -1.77 11.88
N ARG A 583 28.85 -2.81 11.09
CA ARG A 583 28.50 -2.83 9.66
C ARG A 583 26.98 -2.77 9.48
N ARG A 584 26.22 -3.58 10.23
CA ARG A 584 24.76 -3.57 10.15
C ARG A 584 24.14 -2.25 10.63
N TRP A 585 24.74 -1.64 11.66
CA TRP A 585 24.32 -0.31 12.12
C TRP A 585 24.52 0.76 11.05
N SER A 586 25.67 0.76 10.38
CA SER A 586 25.93 1.68 9.25
C SER A 586 24.91 1.51 8.10
N GLU A 587 24.56 0.26 7.76
CA GLU A 587 23.50 -0.02 6.76
C GLU A 587 22.14 0.55 7.18
N ILE A 588 21.79 0.44 8.47
CA ILE A 588 20.56 1.00 9.04
C ILE A 588 20.56 2.52 8.96
N LEU A 589 21.66 3.19 9.33
CA LEU A 589 21.77 4.63 9.26
C LEU A 589 21.64 5.14 7.82
N ASP A 590 22.24 4.46 6.86
CA ASP A 590 22.11 4.78 5.43
C ASP A 590 20.65 4.65 4.94
N ILE A 591 19.96 3.57 5.31
CA ILE A 591 18.54 3.36 4.99
C ILE A 591 17.66 4.49 5.56
N LEU A 592 17.96 4.96 6.76
CA LEU A 592 17.20 6.01 7.44
C LEU A 592 17.58 7.42 6.98
N GLY A 593 18.70 7.58 6.26
CA GLY A 593 19.28 8.87 5.91
C GLY A 593 19.79 9.64 7.13
N TRP A 594 20.27 8.92 8.14
CA TRP A 594 20.85 9.50 9.35
C TRP A 594 22.35 9.73 9.21
N ASP A 595 22.89 10.57 10.13
CA ASP A 595 24.34 10.80 10.20
C ASP A 595 25.10 9.46 10.40
N PRO A 596 26.02 9.11 9.51
CA PRO A 596 26.86 7.92 9.66
C PRO A 596 27.63 7.85 10.98
N GLY A 597 27.86 8.99 11.63
CA GLY A 597 28.50 9.11 12.93
C GLY A 597 27.57 8.85 14.13
N THR A 598 26.27 8.57 13.93
CA THR A 598 25.34 8.30 15.03
C THR A 598 25.84 7.13 15.88
N PRO A 599 26.10 7.33 17.19
CA PRO A 599 26.74 6.34 18.03
C PRO A 599 25.82 5.18 18.38
N LEU A 600 26.36 3.96 18.48
CA LEU A 600 25.71 2.79 19.03
C LEU A 600 26.54 2.25 20.20
N THR A 601 25.94 2.20 21.39
CA THR A 601 26.56 1.56 22.55
C THR A 601 26.36 0.05 22.49
N ILE A 602 27.43 -0.72 22.57
CA ILE A 602 27.38 -2.19 22.50
C ILE A 602 27.71 -2.74 23.88
N PHE A 603 26.75 -3.47 24.47
CA PHE A 603 26.92 -4.15 25.76
C PHE A 603 27.31 -5.62 25.54
N SER A 604 28.21 -6.11 26.37
CA SER A 604 28.46 -7.56 26.45
C SER A 604 27.40 -8.21 27.33
N PRO A 605 26.77 -9.32 26.91
CA PRO A 605 25.73 -9.98 27.71
C PRO A 605 26.30 -10.48 29.02
N LYS A 606 25.65 -10.13 30.14
CA LYS A 606 26.03 -10.56 31.50
C LYS A 606 24.96 -11.50 32.10
N SER A 607 23.68 -11.28 31.72
CA SER A 607 22.52 -11.99 32.22
C SER A 607 21.49 -12.18 31.10
N THR A 608 20.21 -11.95 31.36
CA THR A 608 19.23 -11.86 30.26
C THR A 608 19.34 -10.53 29.56
N VAL A 609 18.99 -10.48 28.26
CA VAL A 609 19.00 -9.22 27.49
C VAL A 609 18.11 -8.13 28.14
N ALA A 610 17.02 -8.54 28.79
CA ALA A 610 16.14 -7.62 29.51
C ALA A 610 16.82 -7.01 30.73
N ASP A 611 17.49 -7.83 31.53
CA ASP A 611 18.20 -7.39 32.74
C ASP A 611 19.39 -6.47 32.39
N ASP A 612 20.15 -6.81 31.34
CA ASP A 612 21.28 -5.99 30.86
C ASP A 612 20.79 -4.59 30.40
N ILE A 613 19.62 -4.52 29.75
CA ILE A 613 19.02 -3.25 29.33
C ILE A 613 18.49 -2.49 30.55
N LEU A 614 17.84 -3.15 31.51
CA LEU A 614 17.38 -2.52 32.77
C LEU A 614 18.55 -1.94 33.57
N GLU A 615 19.68 -2.67 33.68
CA GLU A 615 20.91 -2.17 34.32
C GLU A 615 21.41 -0.91 33.60
N ALA A 616 21.40 -0.93 32.26
CA ALA A 616 21.81 0.23 31.46
C ALA A 616 20.90 1.45 31.63
N ILE A 617 19.57 1.23 31.74
CA ILE A 617 18.60 2.30 31.98
C ILE A 617 18.87 2.97 33.32
N HIS A 618 18.96 2.19 34.39
CA HIS A 618 19.17 2.72 35.75
C HIS A 618 20.54 3.38 35.91
N SER A 619 21.61 2.77 35.38
CA SER A 619 22.96 3.30 35.50
C SER A 619 23.20 4.55 34.64
N GLY A 620 22.47 4.69 33.54
CA GLY A 620 22.62 5.79 32.59
C GLY A 620 21.69 6.97 32.83
N ASP A 621 20.87 6.95 33.89
CA ASP A 621 19.87 7.99 34.22
C ASP A 621 18.92 8.31 33.03
N TYR A 622 18.41 7.26 32.40
CA TYR A 622 17.43 7.40 31.34
C TYR A 622 16.01 7.43 31.93
N GLY A 623 15.26 8.51 31.70
CA GLY A 623 13.88 8.62 32.14
C GLY A 623 12.86 8.07 31.12
N SER A 624 13.30 7.78 29.92
CA SER A 624 12.45 7.24 28.85
C SER A 624 13.08 6.04 28.16
N VAL A 625 12.24 5.09 27.73
CA VAL A 625 12.65 3.91 26.96
C VAL A 625 11.73 3.72 25.78
N VAL A 626 12.29 3.46 24.59
CA VAL A 626 11.51 3.20 23.37
C VAL A 626 11.77 1.80 22.87
N LEU A 627 10.74 0.97 22.82
CA LEU A 627 10.83 -0.46 22.52
C LEU A 627 10.06 -0.83 21.27
N GLY A 628 10.59 -1.76 20.47
CA GLY A 628 9.91 -2.35 19.33
C GLY A 628 8.95 -3.48 19.73
N ARG A 629 7.83 -3.61 19.02
CA ARG A 629 6.92 -4.76 19.06
C ARG A 629 7.00 -5.54 17.76
N ARG A 630 6.86 -6.87 17.82
CA ARG A 630 6.84 -7.73 16.63
C ARG A 630 5.40 -8.09 16.25
N ARG A 631 5.06 -7.99 14.97
CA ARG A 631 3.79 -8.47 14.45
C ARG A 631 3.86 -9.97 14.17
N ILE A 632 2.96 -10.74 14.77
CA ILE A 632 2.76 -12.16 14.43
C ILE A 632 1.62 -12.23 13.41
N THR A 633 1.95 -12.48 12.14
CA THR A 633 0.97 -12.90 11.16
C THR A 633 0.69 -14.41 11.35
N PRO A 634 -0.58 -14.89 11.38
CA PRO A 634 -1.76 -14.35 10.73
C PRO A 634 -2.83 -13.76 11.66
N VAL A 635 -2.59 -13.65 12.96
CA VAL A 635 -3.65 -13.40 13.98
C VAL A 635 -3.90 -11.90 14.19
N ARG A 636 -3.25 -10.99 13.45
CA ARG A 636 -3.32 -9.52 13.64
C ARG A 636 -3.08 -9.08 15.10
N ARG A 637 -2.34 -9.87 15.88
CA ARG A 637 -1.93 -9.53 17.25
C ARG A 637 -0.48 -9.10 17.23
N TRP A 638 -0.18 -8.07 18.00
CA TRP A 638 1.18 -7.69 18.30
C TRP A 638 1.68 -8.56 19.45
N PHE A 639 2.92 -8.99 19.36
CA PHE A 639 3.59 -9.74 20.41
C PHE A 639 4.65 -8.84 21.04
N ILE A 640 4.55 -8.64 22.34
CA ILE A 640 5.64 -8.07 23.12
C ILE A 640 6.65 -9.19 23.31
N GLY A 641 7.85 -9.08 22.71
CA GLY A 641 8.92 -10.05 22.94
C GLY A 641 9.27 -10.15 24.43
N SER A 642 9.84 -11.28 24.85
CA SER A 642 10.23 -11.51 26.23
C SER A 642 11.10 -10.39 26.81
N VAL A 643 11.96 -9.79 26.00
CA VAL A 643 12.80 -8.65 26.40
C VAL A 643 11.96 -7.41 26.69
N SER A 644 11.07 -7.02 25.76
CA SER A 644 10.21 -5.83 25.94
C SER A 644 9.20 -6.03 27.08
N ALA A 645 8.71 -7.26 27.29
CA ALA A 645 7.84 -7.61 28.42
C ALA A 645 8.58 -7.49 29.77
N GLY A 646 9.81 -8.01 29.85
CA GLY A 646 10.63 -7.91 31.06
C GLY A 646 10.96 -6.43 31.40
N ILE A 647 11.27 -5.62 30.40
CA ILE A 647 11.52 -4.20 30.61
C ILE A 647 10.25 -3.47 31.07
N LEU A 648 9.08 -3.75 30.44
CA LEU A 648 7.79 -3.18 30.84
C LEU A 648 7.40 -3.52 32.27
N GLU A 649 7.75 -4.71 32.76
CA GLU A 649 7.49 -5.17 34.13
C GLU A 649 8.51 -4.60 35.14
N GLY A 650 9.76 -4.38 34.70
CA GLY A 650 10.84 -3.88 35.57
C GLY A 650 10.86 -2.37 35.78
N LEU A 651 10.13 -1.59 34.99
CA LEU A 651 10.09 -0.13 35.09
C LEU A 651 8.73 0.36 35.61
N THR A 652 8.75 1.18 36.67
CA THR A 652 7.53 1.68 37.33
C THR A 652 7.33 3.18 37.22
N ASP A 653 8.38 3.94 37.01
CA ASP A 653 8.41 5.42 37.00
C ASP A 653 8.95 6.03 35.70
N HIS A 654 9.40 5.22 34.78
CA HIS A 654 9.95 5.66 33.49
C HIS A 654 8.87 5.81 32.41
N ASN A 655 9.12 6.67 31.44
CA ASN A 655 8.30 6.69 30.22
C ASN A 655 8.65 5.50 29.33
N ILE A 656 7.66 4.72 28.92
CA ILE A 656 7.86 3.55 28.06
C ILE A 656 7.03 3.73 26.79
N THR A 657 7.69 3.81 25.65
CA THR A 657 7.02 3.88 24.35
C THR A 657 7.22 2.56 23.58
N LEU A 658 6.12 1.90 23.26
CA LEU A 658 6.09 0.72 22.43
C LEU A 658 5.72 1.09 21.00
N VAL A 659 6.57 0.73 20.04
CA VAL A 659 6.36 0.99 18.61
C VAL A 659 6.16 -0.33 17.90
N GLY A 660 5.02 -0.46 17.19
CA GLY A 660 4.67 -1.69 16.50
C GLY A 660 4.65 -1.57 14.99
#